data_9156261c949ccdea0acc947cc3876a4a
#
_entry.id   9156261c949ccdea0acc947cc3876a4a
#
_cell.length_a   1.000
_cell.length_b   1.000
_cell.length_c   1.000
_cell.angle_alpha   90.00
_cell.angle_beta   90.00
_cell.angle_gamma   90.00
#
_symmetry.space_group_name_H-M   'P 1'
#
loop_
_entity.id
_entity.type
_entity.pdbx_description
1 polymer ?
#
loop_
_entity_poly.entity_id
_entity_poly.type
_entity_poly.pdbx_seq_one_letter_code
_entity_poly.pdbx_strand_id
1 'polypeptide(L)'
;MGSSIHQKTIQEVKEKADIVDVISEHVVLKKRGKEYVGICPFHDDSKPSMTVSPEKQFYYCFSCGAGGNSIKFLMEFTRNNFSDVVLSLARKNDIKVETVDPHQQEKYKKQLSKREELFKILKETKNWFKIQLNSNLGNSAYNYLENKRKLSKNIIEEFELGFAPDSWTGLYEYLLKVKGFSYEAILNAGLIISKDNKNKVFDRFRNRLMVPIYDSQSRVVAFTGRTLDGSNPKYLNSPETDVFEKGKILYGFDKASSNIRKKDLAIVVEGNFDVISLHAKGINNCVAAQGSSLSKYQISQLCRCTDNKNIVINFDSDNAGISATKRIIAEVESLSLNHQINLKILQLRGFKDPDEFLNQNSAVDYFNLIDNAPFWIDWELEQIFLDKDLSKVENFQSVVTALVKFLSKLPQSVTRTHYLQKVSERLSMGQARLAIKFEEDLRKQIKGFRWHGRSQKFELPNEVNQREKNESEIIFYYLYSPHLRIFIRDELISREIECFSVNYHKIIWDSISKVEELNFGENYLEKVRNSKLKSDFFDLNLLKLITDLISTSHPEIISKLSFFINPNEILLTTLSNAKRNLLGNLSLLERYKSLKRCRHLIESWSSQRLNTLENCISILIDRNSSQTSDSLTEIDDLFKDLNSDALKFQNLYYLERQHIFSLDKQRCGNYALNN
;
A
#
# COMPACT_ATOMS: atom_id res chain seq x y z
N MET A 1 5.03 23.09 15.45
CA MET A 1 4.84 24.30 14.58
C MET A 1 3.40 24.78 14.78
N GLY A 2 3.23 25.96 15.42
CA GLY A 2 1.91 26.50 15.73
C GLY A 2 1.14 26.82 14.44
N SER A 3 -0.17 26.59 14.45
CA SER A 3 -1.03 26.86 13.30
C SER A 3 -1.03 28.36 13.01
N SER A 4 -0.76 28.75 11.77
CA SER A 4 -0.84 30.14 11.31
C SER A 4 -2.27 30.68 11.21
N ILE A 5 -3.26 29.84 11.50
CA ILE A 5 -4.69 30.16 11.45
C ILE A 5 -5.14 30.67 12.83
N HIS A 6 -5.89 31.76 12.84
CA HIS A 6 -6.38 32.34 14.09
C HIS A 6 -7.32 31.38 14.83
N GLN A 7 -7.23 31.30 16.16
CA GLN A 7 -8.05 30.42 16.99
C GLN A 7 -9.55 30.56 16.75
N LYS A 8 -10.02 31.76 16.47
CA LYS A 8 -11.42 32.07 16.15
C LYS A 8 -11.90 31.29 14.91
N THR A 9 -11.11 31.31 13.83
CA THR A 9 -11.43 30.54 12.60
C THR A 9 -11.48 29.04 12.88
N ILE A 10 -10.52 28.52 13.66
CA ILE A 10 -10.50 27.10 14.06
C ILE A 10 -11.75 26.74 14.84
N GLN A 11 -12.18 27.61 15.73
CA GLN A 11 -13.37 27.39 16.55
C GLN A 11 -14.66 27.40 15.68
N GLU A 12 -14.78 28.41 14.80
CA GLU A 12 -15.94 28.47 13.88
C GLU A 12 -16.02 27.26 12.94
N VAL A 13 -14.86 26.75 12.47
CA VAL A 13 -14.80 25.53 11.67
C VAL A 13 -15.24 24.31 12.46
N LYS A 14 -14.84 24.19 13.74
CA LYS A 14 -15.27 23.09 14.62
C LYS A 14 -16.77 23.12 14.89
N GLU A 15 -17.35 24.28 15.01
CA GLU A 15 -18.79 24.46 15.29
C GLU A 15 -19.67 24.21 14.08
N LYS A 16 -19.21 24.61 12.88
CA LYS A 16 -20.02 24.50 11.64
C LYS A 16 -19.78 23.20 10.86
N ALA A 17 -18.64 22.55 11.01
CA ALA A 17 -18.33 21.32 10.29
C ALA A 17 -18.90 20.11 11.02
N ASP A 18 -20.19 19.78 10.77
CA ASP A 18 -20.82 18.59 11.35
C ASP A 18 -20.04 17.33 11.03
N ILE A 19 -19.75 16.54 12.07
CA ILE A 19 -18.89 15.37 11.96
C ILE A 19 -19.54 14.25 11.14
N VAL A 20 -20.86 14.12 11.21
CA VAL A 20 -21.59 13.09 10.46
C VAL A 20 -21.55 13.41 8.97
N ASP A 21 -21.76 14.68 8.60
CA ASP A 21 -21.68 15.14 7.22
C ASP A 21 -20.28 14.95 6.65
N VAL A 22 -19.24 15.36 7.43
CA VAL A 22 -17.84 15.23 7.01
C VAL A 22 -17.44 13.76 6.83
N ILE A 23 -17.80 12.89 7.76
CA ILE A 23 -17.41 11.47 7.69
C ILE A 23 -18.24 10.73 6.64
N SER A 24 -19.52 11.03 6.49
CA SER A 24 -20.40 10.35 5.53
C SER A 24 -20.00 10.54 4.07
N GLU A 25 -19.25 11.59 3.75
CA GLU A 25 -18.67 11.79 2.41
C GLU A 25 -17.60 10.72 2.08
N HIS A 26 -17.00 10.13 3.08
CA HIS A 26 -15.85 9.24 2.95
C HIS A 26 -16.13 7.81 3.39
N VAL A 27 -17.04 7.62 4.35
CA VAL A 27 -17.35 6.33 4.95
C VAL A 27 -18.87 6.15 5.01
N VAL A 28 -19.34 4.94 4.73
CA VAL A 28 -20.76 4.61 4.89
C VAL A 28 -21.09 4.54 6.38
N LEU A 29 -22.00 5.43 6.83
CA LEU A 29 -22.46 5.47 8.19
C LEU A 29 -23.89 4.93 8.31
N LYS A 30 -24.12 3.98 9.23
CA LYS A 30 -25.44 3.42 9.57
C LYS A 30 -25.86 3.93 10.93
N LYS A 31 -27.09 4.46 11.02
CA LYS A 31 -27.63 4.96 12.29
C LYS A 31 -27.90 3.82 13.27
N ARG A 32 -27.38 3.94 14.48
CA ARG A 32 -27.60 3.00 15.57
C ARG A 32 -27.98 3.75 16.85
N GLY A 33 -29.27 3.87 17.10
CA GLY A 33 -29.78 4.68 18.20
C GLY A 33 -29.51 6.18 17.99
N LYS A 34 -28.82 6.82 18.92
CA LYS A 34 -28.40 8.23 18.84
C LYS A 34 -27.08 8.46 18.09
N GLU A 35 -26.37 7.41 17.76
CA GLU A 35 -25.05 7.46 17.13
C GLU A 35 -25.06 6.82 15.75
N TYR A 36 -23.96 6.99 15.02
CA TYR A 36 -23.74 6.35 13.74
C TYR A 36 -22.55 5.39 13.86
N VAL A 37 -22.60 4.27 13.14
CA VAL A 37 -21.52 3.29 13.10
C VAL A 37 -21.07 3.07 11.66
N GLY A 38 -19.79 2.86 11.47
CA GLY A 38 -19.19 2.61 10.17
C GLY A 38 -17.90 1.80 10.27
N ILE A 39 -17.40 1.33 9.13
CA ILE A 39 -16.10 0.67 9.02
C ILE A 39 -15.01 1.72 9.21
N CYS A 40 -14.06 1.46 10.09
CA CYS A 40 -12.97 2.40 10.35
C CYS A 40 -12.01 2.49 9.15
N PRO A 41 -11.71 3.70 8.63
CA PRO A 41 -10.81 3.87 7.49
C PRO A 41 -9.32 3.89 7.88
N PHE A 42 -8.99 3.82 9.18
CA PHE A 42 -7.63 4.02 9.69
C PHE A 42 -6.90 2.72 10.03
N HIS A 43 -7.63 1.61 10.11
CA HIS A 43 -7.04 0.29 10.28
C HIS A 43 -7.79 -0.70 9.38
N ASP A 44 -7.28 -1.89 9.36
CA ASP A 44 -7.84 -2.98 8.61
C ASP A 44 -9.07 -3.55 9.33
N ASP A 45 -10.26 -3.12 8.89
CA ASP A 45 -11.52 -3.37 9.55
C ASP A 45 -12.50 -4.15 8.67
N SER A 46 -13.04 -5.23 9.21
CA SER A 46 -14.03 -6.09 8.55
C SER A 46 -15.44 -5.94 9.12
N LYS A 47 -15.58 -5.27 10.27
CA LYS A 47 -16.87 -5.04 10.94
C LYS A 47 -16.96 -3.58 11.40
N PRO A 48 -18.16 -2.97 11.41
CA PRO A 48 -18.32 -1.60 11.88
C PRO A 48 -17.82 -1.43 13.32
N SER A 49 -16.63 -0.85 13.47
CA SER A 49 -15.96 -0.61 14.76
C SER A 49 -15.81 0.87 15.12
N MET A 50 -16.06 1.75 14.14
CA MET A 50 -16.02 3.20 14.34
C MET A 50 -17.42 3.72 14.67
N THR A 51 -17.55 4.40 15.80
CA THR A 51 -18.77 5.10 16.24
C THR A 51 -18.60 6.60 16.05
N VAL A 52 -19.62 7.27 15.53
CA VAL A 52 -19.65 8.71 15.33
C VAL A 52 -20.84 9.28 16.11
N SER A 53 -20.55 10.15 17.05
CA SER A 53 -21.53 10.82 17.90
C SER A 53 -21.81 12.23 17.38
N PRO A 54 -23.00 12.50 16.83
CA PRO A 54 -23.39 13.84 16.40
C PRO A 54 -23.52 14.80 17.57
N GLU A 55 -23.95 14.32 18.74
CA GLU A 55 -24.09 15.16 19.94
C GLU A 55 -22.74 15.63 20.50
N LYS A 56 -21.74 14.73 20.47
CA LYS A 56 -20.39 15.03 20.97
C LYS A 56 -19.46 15.59 19.91
N GLN A 57 -19.87 15.61 18.63
CA GLN A 57 -19.05 15.98 17.47
C GLN A 57 -17.70 15.24 17.49
N PHE A 58 -17.74 13.92 17.74
CA PHE A 58 -16.57 13.07 17.95
C PHE A 58 -16.78 11.70 17.33
N TYR A 59 -15.73 11.16 16.72
CA TYR A 59 -15.68 9.76 16.30
C TYR A 59 -14.68 8.97 17.14
N TYR A 60 -14.94 7.70 17.34
CA TYR A 60 -14.03 6.79 18.01
C TYR A 60 -14.12 5.37 17.43
N CYS A 61 -12.97 4.76 17.16
CA CYS A 61 -12.87 3.37 16.75
C CYS A 61 -12.46 2.51 17.94
N PHE A 62 -13.30 1.56 18.33
CA PHE A 62 -13.04 0.67 19.45
C PHE A 62 -11.96 -0.40 19.15
N SER A 63 -11.63 -0.63 17.87
CA SER A 63 -10.63 -1.62 17.48
C SER A 63 -9.21 -1.06 17.42
N CYS A 64 -9.00 0.13 16.85
CA CYS A 64 -7.67 0.71 16.69
C CYS A 64 -7.39 1.93 17.59
N GLY A 65 -8.42 2.42 18.34
CA GLY A 65 -8.28 3.59 19.18
C GLY A 65 -8.23 4.93 18.44
N ALA A 66 -8.37 4.94 17.09
CA ALA A 66 -8.45 6.18 16.31
C ALA A 66 -9.70 6.96 16.73
N GLY A 67 -9.52 8.24 17.07
CA GLY A 67 -10.64 9.07 17.52
C GLY A 67 -10.31 10.55 17.45
N GLY A 68 -11.35 11.37 17.29
CA GLY A 68 -11.20 12.81 17.19
C GLY A 68 -12.42 13.51 16.62
N ASN A 69 -12.24 14.80 16.30
CA ASN A 69 -13.25 15.63 15.65
C ASN A 69 -13.15 15.55 14.11
N SER A 70 -14.02 16.27 13.40
CA SER A 70 -14.05 16.35 11.93
C SER A 70 -12.69 16.75 11.32
N ILE A 71 -11.95 17.67 11.96
CA ILE A 71 -10.63 18.09 11.48
C ILE A 71 -9.62 16.95 11.59
N LYS A 72 -9.54 16.29 12.75
CA LYS A 72 -8.59 15.19 12.98
C LYS A 72 -8.91 14.02 12.06
N PHE A 73 -10.20 13.71 11.84
CA PHE A 73 -10.62 12.70 10.89
C PHE A 73 -10.08 12.99 9.49
N LEU A 74 -10.28 14.20 8.97
CA LEU A 74 -9.79 14.57 7.63
C LEU A 74 -8.27 14.61 7.55
N MET A 75 -7.56 15.05 8.59
CA MET A 75 -6.09 15.01 8.60
C MET A 75 -5.54 13.59 8.43
N GLU A 76 -6.05 12.66 9.20
CA GLU A 76 -5.63 11.25 9.17
C GLU A 76 -6.09 10.58 7.86
N PHE A 77 -7.29 10.92 7.39
CA PHE A 77 -7.90 10.34 6.20
C PHE A 77 -7.24 10.82 4.90
N THR A 78 -7.04 12.14 4.75
CA THR A 78 -6.46 12.75 3.54
C THR A 78 -4.95 12.86 3.60
N ARG A 79 -4.33 12.60 4.77
CA ARG A 79 -2.92 12.86 5.09
C ARG A 79 -2.48 14.30 4.85
N ASN A 80 -3.42 15.22 4.93
CA ASN A 80 -3.16 16.65 4.83
C ASN A 80 -2.79 17.21 6.20
N ASN A 81 -2.05 18.33 6.21
CA ASN A 81 -1.72 19.00 7.45
C ASN A 81 -2.95 19.73 8.03
N PHE A 82 -2.85 20.11 9.32
CA PHE A 82 -3.94 20.78 10.04
C PHE A 82 -4.47 22.03 9.34
N SER A 83 -3.56 22.86 8.83
CA SER A 83 -3.93 24.11 8.16
C SER A 83 -4.73 23.87 6.87
N ASP A 84 -4.32 22.88 6.06
CA ASP A 84 -5.01 22.53 4.81
C ASP A 84 -6.42 22.03 5.05
N VAL A 85 -6.60 21.21 6.08
CA VAL A 85 -7.91 20.67 6.45
C VAL A 85 -8.83 21.74 6.98
N VAL A 86 -8.34 22.59 7.91
CA VAL A 86 -9.15 23.71 8.46
C VAL A 86 -9.60 24.64 7.36
N LEU A 87 -8.73 24.94 6.40
CA LEU A 87 -9.06 25.84 5.28
C LEU A 87 -10.03 25.20 4.29
N SER A 88 -9.91 23.89 4.06
CA SER A 88 -10.88 23.15 3.24
C SER A 88 -12.27 23.19 3.87
N LEU A 89 -12.36 22.92 5.18
CA LEU A 89 -13.62 22.98 5.92
C LEU A 89 -14.18 24.41 6.03
N ALA A 90 -13.31 25.41 6.23
CA ALA A 90 -13.72 26.81 6.26
C ALA A 90 -14.40 27.23 4.96
N ARG A 91 -13.84 26.82 3.80
CA ARG A 91 -14.45 27.08 2.51
C ARG A 91 -15.78 26.39 2.32
N LYS A 92 -15.84 25.12 2.68
CA LYS A 92 -17.06 24.31 2.53
C LYS A 92 -18.23 24.90 3.32
N ASN A 93 -17.93 25.55 4.44
CA ASN A 93 -18.90 26.15 5.34
C ASN A 93 -18.97 27.70 5.25
N ASP A 94 -18.42 28.31 4.20
CA ASP A 94 -18.37 29.75 3.96
C ASP A 94 -17.85 30.56 5.15
N ILE A 95 -16.82 30.07 5.84
CA ILE A 95 -16.20 30.72 6.99
C ILE A 95 -15.03 31.59 6.52
N LYS A 96 -15.03 32.88 6.96
CA LYS A 96 -13.94 33.80 6.67
C LYS A 96 -12.69 33.42 7.50
N VAL A 97 -11.58 33.16 6.81
CA VAL A 97 -10.33 32.74 7.45
C VAL A 97 -9.52 33.92 7.94
N GLU A 98 -9.26 33.99 9.24
CA GLU A 98 -8.34 34.91 9.88
C GLU A 98 -7.04 34.16 10.24
N THR A 99 -5.86 34.82 10.05
CA THR A 99 -4.54 34.20 10.28
C THR A 99 -3.64 35.10 11.14
N VAL A 100 -2.68 34.47 11.82
CA VAL A 100 -1.81 35.10 12.81
C VAL A 100 -0.52 35.69 12.19
N ASP A 101 -0.04 35.11 11.04
CA ASP A 101 1.21 35.55 10.40
C ASP A 101 0.98 36.06 8.98
N PRO A 102 1.29 37.36 8.69
CA PRO A 102 1.09 37.95 7.39
C PRO A 102 1.88 37.32 6.24
N HIS A 103 3.12 36.86 6.47
CA HIS A 103 3.98 36.30 5.42
C HIS A 103 3.56 34.87 5.01
N GLN A 104 3.16 34.04 5.95
CA GLN A 104 2.60 32.73 5.64
C GLN A 104 1.21 32.85 5.00
N GLN A 105 0.44 33.85 5.40
CA GLN A 105 -0.84 34.19 4.80
C GLN A 105 -0.71 34.52 3.30
N GLU A 106 0.30 35.27 2.93
CA GLU A 106 0.52 35.66 1.53
C GLU A 106 0.94 34.45 0.66
N LYS A 107 1.83 33.59 1.16
CA LYS A 107 2.19 32.32 0.48
C LYS A 107 0.99 31.40 0.32
N TYR A 108 0.19 31.27 1.37
CA TYR A 108 -0.96 30.39 1.38
C TYR A 108 -2.09 30.94 0.50
N LYS A 109 -2.39 32.23 0.59
CA LYS A 109 -3.33 32.90 -0.32
C LYS A 109 -2.87 32.77 -1.78
N LYS A 110 -1.58 32.89 -2.06
CA LYS A 110 -1.02 32.70 -3.40
C LYS A 110 -1.20 31.22 -3.90
N GLN A 111 -0.95 30.24 -3.06
CA GLN A 111 -1.18 28.82 -3.44
C GLN A 111 -2.65 28.51 -3.66
N LEU A 112 -3.52 29.00 -2.79
CA LEU A 112 -4.96 28.83 -2.91
C LEU A 112 -5.51 29.54 -4.13
N SER A 113 -5.11 30.81 -4.32
CA SER A 113 -5.47 31.62 -5.50
C SER A 113 -5.02 30.92 -6.80
N LYS A 114 -3.82 30.33 -6.82
CA LYS A 114 -3.32 29.55 -7.97
C LYS A 114 -4.20 28.32 -8.25
N ARG A 115 -4.54 27.54 -7.23
CA ARG A 115 -5.42 26.36 -7.42
C ARG A 115 -6.82 26.74 -7.87
N GLU A 116 -7.39 27.82 -7.32
CA GLU A 116 -8.68 28.35 -7.75
C GLU A 116 -8.65 28.88 -9.18
N GLU A 117 -7.56 29.53 -9.56
CA GLU A 117 -7.34 29.96 -10.93
C GLU A 117 -7.26 28.77 -11.89
N LEU A 118 -6.53 27.70 -11.52
CA LEU A 118 -6.48 26.46 -12.31
C LEU A 118 -7.88 25.84 -12.50
N PHE A 119 -8.69 25.75 -11.46
CA PHE A 119 -10.07 25.24 -11.59
C PHE A 119 -10.92 26.13 -12.51
N LYS A 120 -10.77 27.47 -12.44
CA LYS A 120 -11.46 28.40 -13.34
C LYS A 120 -11.02 28.19 -14.80
N ILE A 121 -9.72 28.10 -15.04
CA ILE A 121 -9.16 27.84 -16.39
C ILE A 121 -9.70 26.52 -16.95
N LEU A 122 -9.63 25.44 -16.18
CA LEU A 122 -10.11 24.13 -16.61
C LEU A 122 -11.63 24.10 -16.88
N LYS A 123 -12.42 24.81 -16.05
CA LYS A 123 -13.87 24.97 -16.27
C LYS A 123 -14.15 25.74 -17.57
N GLU A 124 -13.44 26.86 -17.82
CA GLU A 124 -13.60 27.62 -19.05
C GLU A 124 -13.15 26.81 -20.28
N THR A 125 -12.07 26.05 -20.16
CA THR A 125 -11.57 25.14 -21.22
C THR A 125 -12.61 24.06 -21.55
N LYS A 126 -13.24 23.45 -20.54
CA LYS A 126 -14.33 22.48 -20.73
C LYS A 126 -15.48 23.11 -21.52
N ASN A 127 -15.92 24.31 -21.11
CA ASN A 127 -17.00 25.02 -21.78
C ASN A 127 -16.64 25.34 -23.24
N TRP A 128 -15.40 25.74 -23.48
CA TRP A 128 -14.93 25.99 -24.84
C TRP A 128 -14.95 24.72 -25.70
N PHE A 129 -14.45 23.59 -25.20
CA PHE A 129 -14.52 22.31 -25.92
C PHE A 129 -15.96 21.86 -26.20
N LYS A 130 -16.91 22.09 -25.28
CA LYS A 130 -18.35 21.83 -25.52
C LYS A 130 -18.90 22.68 -26.64
N ILE A 131 -18.57 23.97 -26.67
CA ILE A 131 -18.99 24.86 -27.75
C ILE A 131 -18.42 24.41 -29.08
N GLN A 132 -17.15 24.03 -29.13
CA GLN A 132 -16.51 23.53 -30.34
C GLN A 132 -17.13 22.24 -30.87
N LEU A 133 -17.52 21.30 -29.98
CA LEU A 133 -18.22 20.09 -30.37
C LEU A 133 -19.56 20.37 -31.05
N ASN A 134 -20.30 21.38 -30.57
CA ASN A 134 -21.60 21.77 -31.09
C ASN A 134 -21.51 22.76 -32.27
N SER A 135 -20.31 23.14 -32.69
CA SER A 135 -20.05 23.95 -33.87
C SER A 135 -19.85 23.09 -35.15
N ASN A 136 -19.80 23.74 -36.30
CA ASN A 136 -19.49 23.07 -37.56
C ASN A 136 -18.13 22.36 -37.56
N LEU A 137 -17.18 22.83 -36.74
CA LEU A 137 -15.86 22.21 -36.58
C LEU A 137 -15.95 20.85 -35.86
N GLY A 138 -16.96 20.66 -35.03
CA GLY A 138 -17.17 19.46 -34.24
C GLY A 138 -17.99 18.36 -34.93
N ASN A 139 -18.53 18.59 -36.12
CA ASN A 139 -19.44 17.64 -36.79
C ASN A 139 -18.85 16.22 -36.90
N SER A 140 -17.59 16.08 -37.26
CA SER A 140 -16.92 14.77 -37.33
C SER A 140 -16.86 14.05 -35.98
N ALA A 141 -16.58 14.79 -34.90
CA ALA A 141 -16.54 14.28 -33.54
C ALA A 141 -17.94 13.93 -33.05
N TYR A 142 -18.94 14.75 -33.31
CA TYR A 142 -20.32 14.49 -32.96
C TYR A 142 -20.87 13.24 -33.67
N ASN A 143 -20.65 13.13 -34.97
CA ASN A 143 -21.00 11.93 -35.75
C ASN A 143 -20.31 10.67 -35.26
N TYR A 144 -19.05 10.77 -34.81
CA TYR A 144 -18.37 9.64 -34.21
C TYR A 144 -19.06 9.19 -32.92
N LEU A 145 -19.47 10.12 -32.03
CA LEU A 145 -20.16 9.81 -30.80
C LEU A 145 -21.53 9.17 -31.04
N GLU A 146 -22.32 9.73 -31.95
CA GLU A 146 -23.68 9.29 -32.24
C GLU A 146 -23.70 7.96 -33.04
N ASN A 147 -22.98 7.92 -34.17
CA ASN A 147 -23.07 6.79 -35.10
C ASN A 147 -22.14 5.63 -34.74
N LYS A 148 -20.91 5.90 -34.29
CA LYS A 148 -19.95 4.84 -34.01
C LYS A 148 -20.00 4.37 -32.58
N ARG A 149 -20.22 5.31 -31.60
CA ARG A 149 -20.35 5.01 -30.18
C ARG A 149 -21.78 4.83 -29.72
N LYS A 150 -22.75 5.14 -30.54
CA LYS A 150 -24.19 5.04 -30.27
C LYS A 150 -24.61 5.76 -28.97
N LEU A 151 -23.95 6.86 -28.64
CA LEU A 151 -24.25 7.65 -27.46
C LEU A 151 -25.38 8.63 -27.75
N SER A 152 -26.39 8.67 -26.88
CA SER A 152 -27.45 9.66 -26.95
C SER A 152 -26.95 11.06 -26.61
N LYS A 153 -27.67 12.08 -27.11
CA LYS A 153 -27.37 13.49 -26.79
C LYS A 153 -27.33 13.74 -25.30
N ASN A 154 -28.21 13.13 -24.52
CA ASN A 154 -28.26 13.27 -23.06
C ASN A 154 -26.97 12.77 -22.40
N ILE A 155 -26.39 11.66 -22.85
CA ILE A 155 -25.12 11.13 -22.34
C ILE A 155 -23.95 12.03 -22.74
N ILE A 156 -23.93 12.54 -23.98
CA ILE A 156 -22.90 13.49 -24.43
C ILE A 156 -22.92 14.75 -23.56
N GLU A 157 -24.09 15.25 -23.22
CA GLU A 157 -24.28 16.40 -22.36
C GLU A 157 -23.95 16.10 -20.88
N GLU A 158 -24.36 14.94 -20.37
CA GLU A 158 -24.12 14.48 -18.99
C GLU A 158 -22.61 14.33 -18.71
N PHE A 159 -21.89 13.73 -19.65
CA PHE A 159 -20.42 13.59 -19.52
C PHE A 159 -19.65 14.81 -20.03
N GLU A 160 -20.39 15.85 -20.46
CA GLU A 160 -19.84 17.14 -20.92
C GLU A 160 -18.72 16.98 -21.97
N LEU A 161 -18.92 16.03 -22.88
CA LEU A 161 -17.94 15.77 -23.95
C LEU A 161 -17.74 16.99 -24.82
N GLY A 162 -16.53 17.13 -25.36
CA GLY A 162 -16.13 18.28 -26.14
C GLY A 162 -15.26 17.92 -27.34
N PHE A 163 -14.85 18.91 -28.09
CA PHE A 163 -13.94 18.76 -29.23
C PHE A 163 -12.85 19.82 -29.16
N ALA A 164 -11.61 19.43 -29.36
CA ALA A 164 -10.48 20.32 -29.60
C ALA A 164 -10.25 20.41 -31.11
N PRO A 165 -10.51 21.56 -31.73
CA PRO A 165 -10.31 21.75 -33.17
C PRO A 165 -8.86 21.53 -33.60
N ASP A 166 -8.62 21.34 -34.90
CA ASP A 166 -7.28 21.30 -35.46
C ASP A 166 -6.69 22.69 -35.60
N SER A 167 -6.33 23.25 -34.45
CA SER A 167 -5.72 24.58 -34.31
C SER A 167 -4.51 24.52 -33.40
N TRP A 168 -3.46 25.23 -33.77
CA TRP A 168 -2.23 25.27 -32.99
C TRP A 168 -2.31 26.15 -31.72
N THR A 169 -3.14 27.20 -31.74
CA THR A 169 -3.21 28.23 -30.71
C THR A 169 -4.63 28.66 -30.34
N GLY A 170 -5.66 28.00 -30.86
CA GLY A 170 -7.05 28.44 -30.74
C GLY A 170 -7.53 28.48 -29.28
N LEU A 171 -7.24 27.45 -28.48
CA LEU A 171 -7.56 27.43 -27.05
C LEU A 171 -6.71 28.46 -26.28
N TYR A 172 -5.41 28.52 -26.58
CA TYR A 172 -4.49 29.44 -25.93
C TYR A 172 -4.94 30.90 -26.13
N GLU A 173 -5.27 31.28 -27.37
CA GLU A 173 -5.73 32.63 -27.69
C GLU A 173 -7.07 32.97 -27.02
N TYR A 174 -8.00 32.02 -26.99
CA TYR A 174 -9.26 32.17 -26.27
C TYR A 174 -9.03 32.41 -24.76
N LEU A 175 -8.23 31.61 -24.11
CA LEU A 175 -7.97 31.75 -22.67
C LEU A 175 -7.20 33.02 -22.34
N LEU A 176 -6.21 33.42 -23.16
CA LEU A 176 -5.39 34.58 -22.96
C LEU A 176 -6.13 35.88 -23.30
N LYS A 177 -6.71 35.97 -24.53
CA LYS A 177 -7.26 37.21 -25.07
C LYS A 177 -8.71 37.46 -24.65
N VAL A 178 -9.53 36.40 -24.58
CA VAL A 178 -10.96 36.51 -24.30
C VAL A 178 -11.24 36.38 -22.80
N LYS A 179 -10.57 35.46 -22.11
CA LYS A 179 -10.77 35.20 -20.68
C LYS A 179 -9.77 35.90 -19.78
N GLY A 180 -8.66 36.45 -20.31
CA GLY A 180 -7.68 37.24 -19.58
C GLY A 180 -6.79 36.42 -18.61
N PHE A 181 -6.67 35.11 -18.79
CA PHE A 181 -5.77 34.31 -17.98
C PHE A 181 -4.31 34.53 -18.37
N SER A 182 -3.42 34.43 -17.40
CA SER A 182 -1.99 34.60 -17.66
C SER A 182 -1.41 33.37 -18.39
N TYR A 183 -0.35 33.57 -19.20
CA TYR A 183 0.39 32.52 -19.85
C TYR A 183 0.84 31.42 -18.86
N GLU A 184 1.37 31.84 -17.70
CA GLU A 184 1.87 30.89 -16.68
C GLU A 184 0.76 30.04 -16.08
N ALA A 185 -0.41 30.61 -15.84
CA ALA A 185 -1.55 29.88 -15.33
C ALA A 185 -2.07 28.86 -16.34
N ILE A 186 -2.13 29.21 -17.64
CA ILE A 186 -2.56 28.30 -18.71
C ILE A 186 -1.54 27.15 -18.88
N LEU A 187 -0.23 27.44 -18.78
CA LEU A 187 0.83 26.44 -18.83
C LEU A 187 0.76 25.48 -17.64
N ASN A 188 0.57 26.02 -16.43
CA ASN A 188 0.44 25.24 -15.19
C ASN A 188 -0.84 24.40 -15.18
N ALA A 189 -1.88 24.77 -15.92
CA ALA A 189 -3.07 23.95 -16.14
C ALA A 189 -2.82 22.77 -17.11
N GLY A 190 -1.64 22.71 -17.74
CA GLY A 190 -1.26 21.63 -18.66
C GLY A 190 -2.01 21.67 -20.00
N LEU A 191 -2.53 22.83 -20.41
CA LEU A 191 -3.33 23.00 -21.62
C LEU A 191 -2.50 23.37 -22.85
N ILE A 192 -1.30 23.92 -22.64
CA ILE A 192 -0.36 24.31 -23.68
C ILE A 192 1.01 23.67 -23.49
N ILE A 193 1.77 23.63 -24.56
CA ILE A 193 3.17 23.16 -24.58
C ILE A 193 4.02 24.35 -25.07
N SER A 194 5.08 24.68 -24.33
CA SER A 194 6.05 25.68 -24.72
C SER A 194 7.35 25.04 -25.16
N LYS A 195 7.87 25.46 -26.33
CA LYS A 195 9.21 25.12 -26.81
C LYS A 195 10.03 26.42 -26.89
N ASP A 196 11.35 26.30 -26.67
CA ASP A 196 12.30 27.40 -26.84
C ASP A 196 11.98 28.68 -26.02
N ASN A 197 11.93 28.58 -24.70
CA ASN A 197 11.79 29.71 -23.74
C ASN A 197 10.71 30.75 -24.13
N LYS A 198 9.48 30.27 -24.40
CA LYS A 198 8.28 31.11 -24.70
C LYS A 198 8.09 31.53 -26.14
N ASN A 199 9.00 31.26 -27.05
CA ASN A 199 8.87 31.74 -28.43
C ASN A 199 7.90 30.93 -29.30
N LYS A 200 7.58 29.67 -28.89
CA LYS A 200 6.61 28.85 -29.60
C LYS A 200 5.69 28.16 -28.62
N VAL A 201 4.42 28.58 -28.60
CA VAL A 201 3.37 28.03 -27.74
C VAL A 201 2.34 27.31 -28.58
N PHE A 202 1.96 26.11 -28.20
CA PHE A 202 0.99 25.29 -28.91
C PHE A 202 -0.05 24.73 -27.93
N ASP A 203 -1.29 24.63 -28.40
CA ASP A 203 -2.33 23.89 -27.69
C ASP A 203 -1.92 22.42 -27.54
N ARG A 204 -2.07 21.88 -26.33
CA ARG A 204 -1.75 20.47 -26.07
C ARG A 204 -2.67 19.52 -26.80
N PHE A 205 -3.95 19.85 -26.84
CA PHE A 205 -4.99 19.04 -27.49
C PHE A 205 -5.39 19.68 -28.81
N ARG A 206 -5.26 18.93 -29.89
CA ARG A 206 -5.59 19.35 -31.25
C ARG A 206 -6.20 18.17 -31.99
N ASN A 207 -7.25 18.43 -32.79
CA ASN A 207 -8.00 17.45 -33.55
C ASN A 207 -8.38 16.21 -32.69
N ARG A 208 -8.96 16.45 -31.50
CA ARG A 208 -9.28 15.40 -30.55
C ARG A 208 -10.67 15.55 -29.94
N LEU A 209 -11.34 14.42 -29.79
CA LEU A 209 -12.53 14.32 -28.94
C LEU A 209 -12.09 14.43 -27.48
N MET A 210 -12.69 15.38 -26.75
CA MET A 210 -12.27 15.73 -25.40
C MET A 210 -13.21 15.16 -24.34
N VAL A 211 -12.62 14.52 -23.36
CA VAL A 211 -13.31 13.92 -22.21
C VAL A 211 -12.80 14.63 -20.94
N PRO A 212 -13.63 15.40 -20.24
CA PRO A 212 -13.23 16.04 -19.00
C PRO A 212 -13.12 15.02 -17.85
N ILE A 213 -12.14 15.23 -16.98
CA ILE A 213 -11.89 14.41 -15.79
C ILE A 213 -12.25 15.23 -14.57
N TYR A 214 -13.01 14.65 -13.65
CA TYR A 214 -13.51 15.31 -12.45
C TYR A 214 -12.87 14.73 -11.18
N ASP A 215 -12.72 15.58 -10.18
CA ASP A 215 -12.43 15.14 -8.81
C ASP A 215 -13.72 14.68 -8.08
N SER A 216 -13.59 14.21 -6.84
CA SER A 216 -14.72 13.79 -6.02
C SER A 216 -15.71 14.90 -5.66
N GLN A 217 -15.35 16.16 -5.90
CA GLN A 217 -16.21 17.35 -5.70
C GLN A 217 -16.84 17.83 -7.02
N SER A 218 -16.79 17.03 -8.07
CA SER A 218 -17.32 17.34 -9.42
C SER A 218 -16.69 18.60 -10.04
N ARG A 219 -15.40 18.90 -9.72
CA ARG A 219 -14.64 19.96 -10.36
C ARG A 219 -13.77 19.36 -11.45
N VAL A 220 -13.70 20.02 -12.60
CA VAL A 220 -12.79 19.59 -13.69
C VAL A 220 -11.35 19.77 -13.26
N VAL A 221 -10.56 18.71 -13.33
CA VAL A 221 -9.14 18.70 -12.92
C VAL A 221 -8.20 18.38 -14.07
N ALA A 222 -8.70 17.74 -15.14
CA ALA A 222 -7.88 17.34 -16.28
C ALA A 222 -8.76 16.98 -17.49
N PHE A 223 -8.12 16.61 -18.59
CA PHE A 223 -8.76 16.13 -19.80
C PHE A 223 -8.04 14.91 -20.38
N THR A 224 -8.81 14.05 -21.05
CA THR A 224 -8.32 13.04 -21.99
C THR A 224 -8.77 13.40 -23.40
N GLY A 225 -7.86 13.46 -24.35
CA GLY A 225 -8.15 13.70 -25.75
C GLY A 225 -7.96 12.45 -26.60
N ARG A 226 -9.02 11.95 -27.25
CA ARG A 226 -8.96 10.83 -28.20
C ARG A 226 -8.84 11.32 -29.62
N THR A 227 -7.89 10.78 -30.38
CA THR A 227 -7.78 11.09 -31.82
C THR A 227 -8.94 10.47 -32.60
N LEU A 228 -9.36 11.17 -33.65
CA LEU A 228 -10.42 10.71 -34.59
C LEU A 228 -9.84 10.22 -35.93
N ASP A 229 -8.61 10.64 -36.25
CA ASP A 229 -7.92 10.36 -37.55
C ASP A 229 -6.92 9.20 -37.48
N GLY A 230 -6.82 8.53 -36.33
CA GLY A 230 -5.88 7.43 -36.09
C GLY A 230 -4.45 7.85 -35.78
N SER A 231 -4.17 9.15 -35.64
CA SER A 231 -2.86 9.64 -35.26
C SER A 231 -2.41 9.16 -33.87
N ASN A 232 -1.11 8.96 -33.68
CA ASN A 232 -0.54 8.56 -32.39
C ASN A 232 -0.18 9.79 -31.52
N PRO A 233 -0.38 9.72 -30.20
CA PRO A 233 -1.01 8.63 -29.44
C PRO A 233 -2.54 8.64 -29.58
N LYS A 234 -3.18 7.46 -29.59
CA LYS A 234 -4.64 7.31 -29.67
C LYS A 234 -5.36 8.08 -28.56
N TYR A 235 -4.82 8.05 -27.34
CA TYR A 235 -5.28 8.83 -26.19
C TYR A 235 -4.15 9.70 -25.69
N LEU A 236 -4.44 10.97 -25.45
CA LEU A 236 -3.54 11.95 -24.86
C LEU A 236 -4.17 12.49 -23.58
N ASN A 237 -3.50 12.33 -22.45
CA ASN A 237 -3.95 12.83 -21.15
C ASN A 237 -3.28 14.16 -20.79
N SER A 238 -3.93 14.94 -19.92
CA SER A 238 -3.29 16.07 -19.22
C SER A 238 -2.06 15.57 -18.47
N PRO A 239 -1.03 16.40 -18.33
CA PRO A 239 0.09 16.13 -17.42
C PRO A 239 -0.37 16.23 -15.96
N GLU A 240 0.47 15.76 -15.03
CA GLU A 240 0.31 16.03 -13.60
C GLU A 240 0.36 17.52 -13.34
N THR A 241 -0.52 18.02 -12.46
CA THR A 241 -0.63 19.43 -12.08
C THR A 241 -0.94 19.58 -10.59
N ASP A 242 -0.94 20.81 -10.07
CA ASP A 242 -1.30 21.07 -8.66
C ASP A 242 -2.75 20.65 -8.29
N VAL A 243 -3.60 20.36 -9.29
CA VAL A 243 -4.99 19.93 -9.12
C VAL A 243 -5.29 18.53 -9.65
N PHE A 244 -4.35 17.92 -10.37
CA PHE A 244 -4.51 16.60 -10.99
C PHE A 244 -3.32 15.69 -10.70
N GLU A 245 -3.57 14.61 -9.99
CA GLU A 245 -2.64 13.51 -9.78
C GLU A 245 -3.33 12.21 -10.24
N LYS A 246 -2.83 11.64 -11.34
CA LYS A 246 -3.45 10.51 -12.04
C LYS A 246 -3.69 9.30 -11.13
N GLY A 247 -2.74 9.01 -10.24
CA GLY A 247 -2.84 7.92 -9.28
C GLY A 247 -3.88 8.10 -8.18
N LYS A 248 -4.49 9.29 -8.07
CA LYS A 248 -5.51 9.59 -7.05
C LYS A 248 -6.92 9.77 -7.63
N ILE A 249 -7.06 9.88 -8.95
CA ILE A 249 -8.33 10.14 -9.61
C ILE A 249 -8.83 8.89 -10.33
N LEU A 250 -10.08 8.51 -10.06
CA LEU A 250 -10.85 7.53 -10.82
C LEU A 250 -11.80 8.27 -11.74
N TYR A 251 -11.79 7.96 -13.03
CA TYR A 251 -12.72 8.57 -13.98
C TYR A 251 -14.15 8.11 -13.72
N GLY A 252 -15.09 9.04 -13.71
CA GLY A 252 -16.50 8.77 -13.45
C GLY A 252 -16.86 8.57 -11.97
N PHE A 253 -15.91 8.69 -11.04
CA PHE A 253 -16.17 8.48 -9.61
C PHE A 253 -17.15 9.50 -9.02
N ASP A 254 -17.12 10.74 -9.48
CA ASP A 254 -18.07 11.80 -9.12
C ASP A 254 -19.51 11.41 -9.37
N LYS A 255 -19.78 10.67 -10.47
CA LYS A 255 -21.10 10.17 -10.86
C LYS A 255 -21.43 8.79 -10.25
N ALA A 256 -20.44 7.94 -10.13
CA ALA A 256 -20.59 6.54 -9.72
C ALA A 256 -20.68 6.35 -8.21
N SER A 257 -20.07 7.19 -7.39
CA SER A 257 -19.88 6.98 -5.95
C SER A 257 -21.19 6.69 -5.18
N SER A 258 -22.26 7.42 -5.48
CA SER A 258 -23.59 7.19 -4.89
C SER A 258 -24.19 5.83 -5.29
N ASN A 259 -24.02 5.41 -6.55
CA ASN A 259 -24.54 4.13 -7.05
C ASN A 259 -23.67 2.94 -6.58
N ILE A 260 -22.37 3.13 -6.42
CA ILE A 260 -21.47 2.15 -5.81
C ILE A 260 -21.95 1.85 -4.38
N ARG A 261 -22.24 2.88 -3.58
CA ARG A 261 -22.76 2.72 -2.22
C ARG A 261 -24.12 2.00 -2.20
N LYS A 262 -25.06 2.40 -3.06
CA LYS A 262 -26.41 1.81 -3.12
C LYS A 262 -26.40 0.34 -3.51
N LYS A 263 -25.54 -0.05 -4.46
CA LYS A 263 -25.43 -1.42 -4.97
C LYS A 263 -24.42 -2.27 -4.21
N ASP A 264 -23.63 -1.64 -3.31
CA ASP A 264 -22.50 -2.27 -2.60
C ASP A 264 -21.54 -2.98 -3.55
N LEU A 265 -21.31 -2.39 -4.72
CA LEU A 265 -20.50 -2.98 -5.79
C LEU A 265 -19.84 -1.88 -6.63
N ALA A 266 -18.53 -1.95 -6.76
CA ALA A 266 -17.75 -1.11 -7.68
C ALA A 266 -17.30 -1.94 -8.89
N ILE A 267 -17.56 -1.44 -10.10
CA ILE A 267 -17.07 -2.02 -11.35
C ILE A 267 -15.95 -1.13 -11.85
N VAL A 268 -14.78 -1.72 -12.12
CA VAL A 268 -13.62 -1.00 -12.62
C VAL A 268 -13.29 -1.48 -14.03
N VAL A 269 -13.31 -0.56 -14.97
CA VAL A 269 -12.97 -0.79 -16.38
C VAL A 269 -11.67 -0.09 -16.76
N GLU A 270 -11.14 -0.36 -17.95
CA GLU A 270 -9.85 0.20 -18.36
C GLU A 270 -9.98 1.64 -18.84
N GLY A 271 -10.96 1.93 -19.68
CA GLY A 271 -11.06 3.18 -20.43
C GLY A 271 -12.22 4.09 -20.04
N ASN A 272 -12.06 5.38 -20.31
CA ASN A 272 -13.10 6.39 -20.04
C ASN A 272 -14.37 6.13 -20.88
N PHE A 273 -14.21 5.66 -22.12
CA PHE A 273 -15.35 5.36 -22.98
C PHE A 273 -16.15 4.14 -22.50
N ASP A 274 -15.50 3.18 -21.85
CA ASP A 274 -16.20 2.01 -21.28
C ASP A 274 -17.11 2.47 -20.16
N VAL A 275 -16.66 3.40 -19.30
CA VAL A 275 -17.50 4.03 -18.28
C VAL A 275 -18.70 4.73 -18.91
N ILE A 276 -18.47 5.55 -19.95
CA ILE A 276 -19.54 6.29 -20.64
C ILE A 276 -20.56 5.32 -21.23
N SER A 277 -20.11 4.26 -21.88
CA SER A 277 -20.99 3.24 -22.49
C SER A 277 -21.78 2.46 -21.44
N LEU A 278 -21.16 2.09 -20.32
CA LEU A 278 -21.86 1.44 -19.21
C LEU A 278 -22.92 2.36 -18.59
N HIS A 279 -22.60 3.63 -18.36
CA HIS A 279 -23.57 4.61 -17.85
C HIS A 279 -24.72 4.84 -18.84
N ALA A 280 -24.46 4.88 -20.14
CA ALA A 280 -25.49 4.99 -21.19
C ALA A 280 -26.49 3.84 -21.17
N LYS A 281 -26.12 2.69 -20.61
CA LYS A 281 -26.96 1.50 -20.42
C LYS A 281 -27.52 1.37 -18.99
N GLY A 282 -27.37 2.40 -18.15
CA GLY A 282 -27.87 2.42 -16.76
C GLY A 282 -27.01 1.68 -15.76
N ILE A 283 -25.78 1.30 -16.12
CA ILE A 283 -24.78 0.67 -15.23
C ILE A 283 -23.92 1.78 -14.62
N ASN A 284 -24.48 2.49 -13.62
CA ASN A 284 -23.92 3.74 -13.08
C ASN A 284 -22.96 3.55 -11.89
N ASN A 285 -22.58 2.32 -11.57
CA ASN A 285 -21.64 1.99 -10.49
C ASN A 285 -20.24 1.60 -11.02
N CYS A 286 -19.86 2.16 -12.16
CA CYS A 286 -18.58 1.87 -12.81
C CYS A 286 -17.66 3.08 -12.89
N VAL A 287 -16.37 2.85 -12.82
CA VAL A 287 -15.28 3.82 -12.88
C VAL A 287 -14.13 3.29 -13.73
N ALA A 288 -13.25 4.17 -14.21
CA ALA A 288 -12.04 3.74 -14.92
C ALA A 288 -10.75 4.17 -14.19
N ALA A 289 -9.73 3.32 -14.33
CA ALA A 289 -8.40 3.48 -13.76
C ALA A 289 -7.52 4.33 -14.65
N GLN A 290 -7.79 5.43 -15.15
CA GLN A 290 -6.95 6.42 -15.92
C GLN A 290 -5.60 5.89 -16.51
N GLY A 291 -5.36 4.58 -16.53
CA GLY A 291 -4.14 3.93 -16.99
C GLY A 291 -4.15 2.44 -16.69
N SER A 292 -3.03 1.76 -16.98
CA SER A 292 -2.88 0.30 -16.92
C SER A 292 -2.79 -0.31 -15.51
N SER A 293 -3.00 0.45 -14.43
CA SER A 293 -2.98 -0.07 -13.05
C SER A 293 -3.79 0.83 -12.12
N LEU A 294 -4.43 0.20 -11.12
CA LEU A 294 -5.05 0.91 -10.00
C LEU A 294 -3.99 1.14 -8.90
N SER A 295 -3.92 2.35 -8.39
CA SER A 295 -3.11 2.64 -7.21
C SER A 295 -3.80 2.15 -5.92
N LYS A 296 -3.01 1.94 -4.87
CA LYS A 296 -3.54 1.65 -3.52
C LYS A 296 -4.52 2.70 -3.01
N TYR A 297 -4.31 3.96 -3.38
CA TYR A 297 -5.21 5.05 -3.05
C TYR A 297 -6.58 4.89 -3.72
N GLN A 298 -6.60 4.62 -5.02
CA GLN A 298 -7.84 4.40 -5.79
C GLN A 298 -8.62 3.19 -5.28
N ILE A 299 -7.93 2.07 -4.99
CA ILE A 299 -8.53 0.88 -4.38
C ILE A 299 -9.13 1.20 -3.02
N SER A 300 -8.37 1.88 -2.16
CA SER A 300 -8.85 2.32 -0.86
C SER A 300 -10.07 3.24 -0.96
N GLN A 301 -10.14 4.10 -1.98
CA GLN A 301 -11.27 4.95 -2.25
C GLN A 301 -12.53 4.13 -2.60
N LEU A 302 -12.41 3.09 -3.44
CA LEU A 302 -13.51 2.19 -3.77
C LEU A 302 -13.98 1.38 -2.55
N CYS A 303 -13.06 0.82 -1.77
CA CYS A 303 -13.35 0.06 -0.56
C CYS A 303 -14.12 0.86 0.50
N ARG A 304 -13.96 2.18 0.53
CA ARG A 304 -14.70 3.08 1.44
C ARG A 304 -16.12 3.36 1.00
N CYS A 305 -16.42 3.13 -0.28
CA CYS A 305 -17.74 3.33 -0.84
C CYS A 305 -18.61 2.06 -0.80
N THR A 306 -18.07 0.92 -0.38
CA THR A 306 -18.79 -0.37 -0.31
C THR A 306 -18.70 -0.95 1.10
N ASP A 307 -19.79 -1.50 1.60
CA ASP A 307 -19.86 -2.15 2.92
C ASP A 307 -19.06 -3.47 2.92
N ASN A 308 -19.29 -4.31 1.89
CA ASN A 308 -18.68 -5.63 1.75
C ASN A 308 -17.41 -5.60 0.88
N LYS A 309 -16.96 -4.40 0.49
CA LYS A 309 -15.75 -4.17 -0.32
C LYS A 309 -15.75 -4.99 -1.62
N ASN A 310 -16.92 -5.10 -2.26
CA ASN A 310 -17.11 -5.80 -3.52
C ASN A 310 -16.56 -4.96 -4.68
N ILE A 311 -15.54 -5.47 -5.33
CA ILE A 311 -14.90 -4.85 -6.50
C ILE A 311 -14.84 -5.88 -7.62
N VAL A 312 -15.32 -5.51 -8.80
CA VAL A 312 -15.20 -6.29 -10.03
C VAL A 312 -14.30 -5.54 -11.01
N ILE A 313 -13.23 -6.19 -11.45
CA ILE A 313 -12.36 -5.70 -12.53
C ILE A 313 -12.85 -6.27 -13.84
N ASN A 314 -13.14 -5.41 -14.81
CA ASN A 314 -13.48 -5.79 -16.17
C ASN A 314 -12.61 -5.00 -17.17
N PHE A 315 -11.40 -5.48 -17.39
CA PHE A 315 -10.46 -4.91 -18.35
C PHE A 315 -10.58 -5.61 -19.71
N ASP A 316 -9.95 -5.03 -20.72
CA ASP A 316 -9.93 -5.58 -22.07
C ASP A 316 -9.46 -7.04 -22.07
N SER A 317 -10.04 -7.85 -22.94
CA SER A 317 -9.74 -9.30 -23.02
C SER A 317 -8.42 -9.60 -23.75
N ASP A 318 -7.66 -8.59 -24.16
CA ASP A 318 -6.37 -8.73 -24.82
C ASP A 318 -5.20 -8.94 -23.82
N ASN A 319 -4.01 -9.23 -24.34
CA ASN A 319 -2.82 -9.47 -23.53
C ASN A 319 -2.43 -8.27 -22.64
N ALA A 320 -2.74 -7.04 -23.08
CA ALA A 320 -2.47 -5.83 -22.33
C ALA A 320 -3.41 -5.73 -21.11
N GLY A 321 -4.71 -5.98 -21.31
CA GLY A 321 -5.71 -6.00 -20.25
C GLY A 321 -5.49 -7.14 -19.23
N ILE A 322 -5.10 -8.33 -19.71
CA ILE A 322 -4.70 -9.46 -18.83
C ILE A 322 -3.49 -9.05 -17.97
N SER A 323 -2.47 -8.43 -18.56
CA SER A 323 -1.29 -7.96 -17.86
C SER A 323 -1.61 -6.85 -16.86
N ALA A 324 -2.54 -5.95 -17.20
CA ALA A 324 -3.04 -4.91 -16.33
C ALA A 324 -3.81 -5.50 -15.13
N THR A 325 -4.67 -6.50 -15.37
CA THR A 325 -5.41 -7.24 -14.34
C THR A 325 -4.44 -7.91 -13.36
N LYS A 326 -3.39 -8.59 -13.84
CA LYS A 326 -2.36 -9.21 -12.99
C LYS A 326 -1.62 -8.19 -12.12
N ARG A 327 -1.35 -6.99 -12.64
CA ARG A 327 -0.72 -5.92 -11.84
C ARG A 327 -1.63 -5.44 -10.72
N ILE A 328 -2.93 -5.29 -10.98
CA ILE A 328 -3.91 -4.91 -9.95
C ILE A 328 -4.01 -6.01 -8.88
N ILE A 329 -4.08 -7.28 -9.29
CA ILE A 329 -4.09 -8.40 -8.35
C ILE A 329 -2.87 -8.34 -7.44
N ALA A 330 -1.67 -8.11 -7.98
CA ALA A 330 -0.44 -8.00 -7.19
C ALA A 330 -0.48 -6.85 -6.17
N GLU A 331 -1.12 -5.71 -6.49
CA GLU A 331 -1.27 -4.57 -5.58
C GLU A 331 -2.28 -4.85 -4.44
N VAL A 332 -3.32 -5.64 -4.70
CA VAL A 332 -4.39 -5.94 -3.74
C VAL A 332 -4.31 -7.32 -3.11
N GLU A 333 -3.35 -8.16 -3.55
CA GLU A 333 -3.22 -9.55 -3.11
C GLU A 333 -3.23 -9.68 -1.58
N SER A 334 -2.43 -8.87 -0.88
CA SER A 334 -2.38 -8.89 0.58
C SER A 334 -3.69 -8.48 1.26
N LEU A 335 -4.40 -7.50 0.70
CA LEU A 335 -5.67 -7.02 1.22
C LEU A 335 -6.79 -8.05 0.98
N SER A 336 -6.80 -8.68 -0.20
CA SER A 336 -7.80 -9.67 -0.54
C SER A 336 -7.60 -11.00 0.21
N LEU A 337 -6.36 -11.42 0.43
CA LEU A 337 -6.04 -12.61 1.23
C LEU A 337 -6.43 -12.48 2.71
N ASN A 338 -6.49 -11.26 3.23
CA ASN A 338 -6.96 -10.97 4.59
C ASN A 338 -8.48 -10.73 4.65
N HIS A 339 -9.23 -11.05 3.60
CA HIS A 339 -10.67 -10.81 3.49
C HIS A 339 -11.09 -9.33 3.61
N GLN A 340 -10.19 -8.41 3.29
CA GLN A 340 -10.45 -6.98 3.32
C GLN A 340 -11.05 -6.45 2.02
N ILE A 341 -10.93 -7.22 0.94
CA ILE A 341 -11.49 -6.90 -0.38
C ILE A 341 -12.05 -8.17 -0.99
N ASN A 342 -13.28 -8.09 -1.48
CA ASN A 342 -13.93 -9.11 -2.27
C ASN A 342 -13.72 -8.81 -3.76
N LEU A 343 -12.60 -9.30 -4.31
CA LEU A 343 -12.19 -9.02 -5.68
C LEU A 343 -12.62 -10.12 -6.64
N LYS A 344 -13.41 -9.77 -7.64
CA LYS A 344 -13.79 -10.64 -8.75
C LYS A 344 -13.21 -10.10 -10.06
N ILE A 345 -12.94 -10.99 -11.02
CA ILE A 345 -12.44 -10.64 -12.34
C ILE A 345 -13.45 -11.07 -13.37
N LEU A 346 -13.99 -10.11 -14.12
CA LEU A 346 -14.88 -10.36 -15.25
C LEU A 346 -14.10 -10.31 -16.56
N GLN A 347 -14.12 -11.38 -17.32
CA GLN A 347 -13.64 -11.44 -18.70
C GLN A 347 -14.82 -11.65 -19.65
N LEU A 348 -14.97 -10.76 -20.62
CA LEU A 348 -16.02 -10.84 -21.63
C LEU A 348 -15.53 -11.73 -22.79
N ARG A 349 -15.83 -13.04 -22.70
CA ARG A 349 -15.42 -13.99 -23.74
C ARG A 349 -16.08 -13.66 -25.08
N GLY A 350 -15.28 -13.53 -26.12
CA GLY A 350 -15.75 -13.20 -27.48
C GLY A 350 -15.97 -11.71 -27.75
N PHE A 351 -15.73 -10.85 -26.75
CA PHE A 351 -15.79 -9.40 -26.87
C PHE A 351 -14.50 -8.77 -26.36
N LYS A 352 -14.11 -7.68 -27.00
CA LYS A 352 -12.88 -6.98 -26.63
C LYS A 352 -13.02 -6.20 -25.32
N ASP A 353 -14.07 -5.42 -25.22
CA ASP A 353 -14.34 -4.47 -24.15
C ASP A 353 -15.84 -4.40 -23.78
N PRO A 354 -16.22 -3.76 -22.67
CA PRO A 354 -17.63 -3.59 -22.29
C PRO A 354 -18.48 -2.84 -23.31
N ASP A 355 -17.90 -1.91 -24.06
CA ASP A 355 -18.59 -1.14 -25.08
C ASP A 355 -19.06 -2.05 -26.24
N GLU A 356 -18.18 -2.93 -26.71
CA GLU A 356 -18.51 -3.92 -27.75
C GLU A 356 -19.58 -4.91 -27.26
N PHE A 357 -19.45 -5.41 -26.03
CA PHE A 357 -20.44 -6.31 -25.42
C PHE A 357 -21.84 -5.68 -25.37
N LEU A 358 -21.96 -4.46 -24.85
CA LEU A 358 -23.23 -3.77 -24.66
C LEU A 358 -23.84 -3.23 -25.95
N ASN A 359 -23.11 -3.24 -27.06
CA ASN A 359 -23.67 -2.97 -28.39
C ASN A 359 -24.48 -4.15 -28.94
N GLN A 360 -24.27 -5.37 -28.41
CA GLN A 360 -24.92 -6.61 -28.86
C GLN A 360 -25.79 -7.27 -27.78
N ASN A 361 -25.56 -6.99 -26.51
CA ASN A 361 -26.22 -7.61 -25.36
C ASN A 361 -26.85 -6.57 -24.43
N SER A 362 -27.73 -7.01 -23.54
CA SER A 362 -28.43 -6.15 -22.60
C SER A 362 -27.60 -5.87 -21.32
N ALA A 363 -28.01 -4.85 -20.55
CA ALA A 363 -27.45 -4.58 -19.22
C ALA A 363 -27.73 -5.73 -18.23
N VAL A 364 -28.84 -6.46 -18.41
CA VAL A 364 -29.18 -7.62 -17.57
C VAL A 364 -28.17 -8.75 -17.78
N ASP A 365 -27.79 -9.01 -19.03
CA ASP A 365 -26.79 -10.03 -19.37
C ASP A 365 -25.44 -9.68 -18.75
N TYR A 366 -25.09 -8.39 -18.74
CA TYR A 366 -23.86 -7.92 -18.12
C TYR A 366 -23.86 -8.12 -16.60
N PHE A 367 -24.97 -7.84 -15.91
CA PHE A 367 -25.08 -8.11 -14.47
C PHE A 367 -25.03 -9.61 -14.17
N ASN A 368 -25.68 -10.46 -14.99
CA ASN A 368 -25.56 -11.91 -14.84
C ASN A 368 -24.11 -12.39 -14.93
N LEU A 369 -23.31 -11.79 -15.82
CA LEU A 369 -21.88 -12.11 -15.92
C LEU A 369 -21.10 -11.62 -14.69
N ILE A 370 -21.42 -10.47 -14.13
CA ILE A 370 -20.81 -9.95 -12.91
C ILE A 370 -21.09 -10.87 -11.71
N ASP A 371 -22.33 -11.32 -11.56
CA ASP A 371 -22.71 -12.19 -10.44
C ASP A 371 -21.96 -13.53 -10.50
N ASN A 372 -21.77 -14.06 -11.70
CA ASN A 372 -21.04 -15.29 -11.96
C ASN A 372 -19.52 -15.10 -12.15
N ALA A 373 -19.02 -13.88 -12.07
CA ALA A 373 -17.60 -13.61 -12.22
C ALA A 373 -16.78 -14.33 -11.14
N PRO A 374 -15.68 -15.03 -11.51
CA PRO A 374 -14.85 -15.75 -10.57
C PRO A 374 -14.11 -14.79 -9.63
N PHE A 375 -13.79 -15.28 -8.43
CA PHE A 375 -12.82 -14.63 -7.57
C PHE A 375 -11.45 -14.58 -8.25
N TRP A 376 -10.65 -13.60 -7.90
CA TRP A 376 -9.33 -13.39 -8.50
C TRP A 376 -8.41 -14.63 -8.40
N ILE A 377 -8.53 -15.43 -7.32
CA ILE A 377 -7.75 -16.66 -7.16
C ILE A 377 -8.16 -17.70 -8.20
N ASP A 378 -9.47 -17.87 -8.43
CA ASP A 378 -9.99 -18.77 -9.44
C ASP A 378 -9.59 -18.35 -10.83
N TRP A 379 -9.67 -17.03 -11.11
CA TRP A 379 -9.24 -16.46 -12.37
C TRP A 379 -7.72 -16.68 -12.62
N GLU A 380 -6.87 -16.44 -11.63
CA GLU A 380 -5.42 -16.64 -11.74
C GLU A 380 -5.09 -18.13 -11.99
N LEU A 381 -5.80 -19.03 -11.32
CA LEU A 381 -5.68 -20.49 -11.59
C LEU A 381 -6.09 -20.81 -13.01
N GLU A 382 -7.20 -20.27 -13.53
CA GLU A 382 -7.60 -20.47 -14.93
C GLU A 382 -6.50 -19.97 -15.90
N GLN A 383 -5.87 -18.83 -15.63
CA GLN A 383 -4.76 -18.31 -16.47
C GLN A 383 -3.54 -19.25 -16.46
N ILE A 384 -3.26 -19.96 -15.35
CA ILE A 384 -2.16 -20.94 -15.29
C ILE A 384 -2.44 -22.15 -16.18
N PHE A 385 -3.69 -22.58 -16.27
CA PHE A 385 -4.10 -23.72 -17.10
C PHE A 385 -4.42 -23.36 -18.55
N LEU A 386 -4.62 -22.08 -18.85
CA LEU A 386 -5.06 -21.62 -20.17
C LEU A 386 -4.06 -22.08 -21.25
N ASP A 387 -4.58 -22.65 -22.34
CA ASP A 387 -3.84 -23.14 -23.50
C ASP A 387 -2.73 -24.18 -23.17
N LYS A 388 -2.80 -24.84 -22.04
CA LYS A 388 -1.86 -25.89 -21.62
C LYS A 388 -2.47 -27.27 -21.77
N ASP A 389 -1.91 -28.05 -22.68
CA ASP A 389 -2.22 -29.48 -22.82
C ASP A 389 -1.46 -30.24 -21.73
N LEU A 390 -2.18 -30.71 -20.71
CA LEU A 390 -1.61 -31.44 -19.57
C LEU A 390 -1.09 -32.86 -19.93
N SER A 391 -1.40 -33.37 -21.10
CA SER A 391 -0.85 -34.65 -21.57
C SER A 391 0.63 -34.55 -21.94
N LYS A 392 1.13 -33.33 -22.22
CA LYS A 392 2.53 -33.07 -22.53
C LYS A 392 3.31 -32.80 -21.23
N VAL A 393 4.38 -33.56 -21.01
CA VAL A 393 5.20 -33.50 -19.78
C VAL A 393 5.72 -32.10 -19.49
N GLU A 394 6.18 -31.39 -20.52
CA GLU A 394 6.70 -30.01 -20.39
C GLU A 394 5.64 -29.03 -19.90
N ASN A 395 4.43 -29.10 -20.49
CA ASN A 395 3.29 -28.29 -20.07
C ASN A 395 2.86 -28.62 -18.64
N PHE A 396 2.79 -29.92 -18.32
CA PHE A 396 2.45 -30.38 -16.97
C PHE A 396 3.44 -29.84 -15.94
N GLN A 397 4.75 -29.95 -16.17
CA GLN A 397 5.77 -29.43 -15.26
C GLN A 397 5.71 -27.91 -15.12
N SER A 398 5.50 -27.20 -16.24
CA SER A 398 5.32 -25.74 -16.24
C SER A 398 4.14 -25.32 -15.38
N VAL A 399 2.99 -26.00 -15.54
CA VAL A 399 1.77 -25.74 -14.75
C VAL A 399 2.00 -26.05 -13.27
N VAL A 400 2.57 -27.20 -12.92
CA VAL A 400 2.86 -27.56 -11.53
C VAL A 400 3.79 -26.53 -10.87
N THR A 401 4.84 -26.10 -11.56
CA THR A 401 5.76 -25.09 -11.04
C THR A 401 5.05 -23.75 -10.79
N ALA A 402 4.21 -23.31 -11.72
CA ALA A 402 3.42 -22.07 -11.56
C ALA A 402 2.41 -22.20 -10.39
N LEU A 403 1.74 -23.35 -10.26
CA LEU A 403 0.82 -23.63 -9.16
C LEU A 403 1.49 -23.62 -7.80
N VAL A 404 2.64 -24.27 -7.67
CA VAL A 404 3.43 -24.26 -6.41
C VAL A 404 3.81 -22.85 -6.03
N LYS A 405 4.31 -22.05 -6.99
CA LYS A 405 4.65 -20.65 -6.76
C LYS A 405 3.44 -19.83 -6.34
N PHE A 406 2.31 -20.01 -7.00
CA PHE A 406 1.08 -19.27 -6.68
C PHE A 406 0.49 -19.69 -5.32
N LEU A 407 0.26 -20.99 -5.11
CA LEU A 407 -0.32 -21.52 -3.87
C LEU A 407 0.58 -21.30 -2.64
N SER A 408 1.89 -21.17 -2.84
CA SER A 408 2.82 -20.83 -1.75
C SER A 408 2.57 -19.42 -1.17
N LYS A 409 2.01 -18.49 -1.93
CA LYS A 409 1.66 -17.13 -1.47
C LYS A 409 0.42 -17.13 -0.59
N LEU A 410 -0.52 -18.04 -0.82
CA LEU A 410 -1.76 -18.11 -0.04
C LEU A 410 -1.45 -18.39 1.43
N PRO A 411 -2.16 -17.75 2.39
CA PRO A 411 -1.97 -17.98 3.81
C PRO A 411 -2.25 -19.46 4.18
N GLN A 412 -1.69 -19.90 5.28
CA GLN A 412 -1.92 -21.27 5.77
C GLN A 412 -3.31 -21.35 6.44
N SER A 413 -4.34 -21.57 5.63
CA SER A 413 -5.74 -21.48 6.00
C SER A 413 -6.56 -22.56 5.27
N VAL A 414 -7.82 -22.69 5.63
CA VAL A 414 -8.81 -23.54 4.94
C VAL A 414 -8.88 -23.19 3.44
N THR A 415 -8.73 -21.92 3.09
CA THR A 415 -8.72 -21.43 1.71
C THR A 415 -7.63 -22.11 0.88
N ARG A 416 -6.39 -22.19 1.38
CA ARG A 416 -5.30 -22.86 0.65
C ARG A 416 -5.57 -24.37 0.52
N THR A 417 -6.13 -25.01 1.55
CA THR A 417 -6.49 -26.43 1.49
C THR A 417 -7.55 -26.68 0.42
N HIS A 418 -8.57 -25.83 0.36
CA HIS A 418 -9.60 -25.89 -0.67
C HIS A 418 -9.02 -25.79 -2.08
N TYR A 419 -8.14 -24.80 -2.32
CA TYR A 419 -7.52 -24.62 -3.63
C TYR A 419 -6.51 -25.72 -3.98
N LEU A 420 -5.81 -26.30 -3.01
CA LEU A 420 -4.96 -27.46 -3.22
C LEU A 420 -5.78 -28.66 -3.72
N GLN A 421 -6.92 -28.95 -3.07
CA GLN A 421 -7.81 -30.01 -3.51
C GLN A 421 -8.33 -29.74 -4.94
N LYS A 422 -8.87 -28.55 -5.19
CA LYS A 422 -9.41 -28.15 -6.51
C LYS A 422 -8.39 -28.31 -7.63
N VAL A 423 -7.15 -27.90 -7.40
CA VAL A 423 -6.05 -28.00 -8.36
C VAL A 423 -5.63 -29.44 -8.57
N SER A 424 -5.56 -30.24 -7.51
CA SER A 424 -5.17 -31.66 -7.59
C SER A 424 -6.20 -32.49 -8.35
N GLU A 425 -7.49 -32.22 -8.16
CA GLU A 425 -8.58 -32.83 -8.95
C GLU A 425 -8.42 -32.50 -10.45
N ARG A 426 -8.08 -31.25 -10.79
CA ARG A 426 -7.88 -30.83 -12.18
C ARG A 426 -6.63 -31.44 -12.81
N LEU A 427 -5.50 -31.50 -12.08
CA LEU A 427 -4.25 -32.12 -12.54
C LEU A 427 -4.41 -33.62 -12.77
N SER A 428 -5.25 -34.28 -11.96
CA SER A 428 -5.51 -35.72 -12.06
C SER A 428 -6.51 -36.11 -13.15
N MET A 429 -7.07 -35.14 -13.88
CA MET A 429 -8.13 -35.34 -14.86
C MET A 429 -9.31 -36.16 -14.32
N GLY A 430 -9.67 -35.96 -13.05
CA GLY A 430 -10.78 -36.64 -12.36
C GLY A 430 -10.45 -38.03 -11.76
N GLN A 431 -9.20 -38.45 -11.80
CA GLN A 431 -8.79 -39.71 -11.18
C GLN A 431 -8.55 -39.56 -9.67
N ALA A 432 -9.45 -39.96 -8.81
CA ALA A 432 -9.43 -39.73 -7.36
C ALA A 432 -8.13 -40.16 -6.66
N ARG A 433 -7.57 -41.36 -7.02
CA ARG A 433 -6.31 -41.83 -6.44
C ARG A 433 -5.12 -40.96 -6.78
N LEU A 434 -5.06 -40.44 -8.00
CA LEU A 434 -4.02 -39.51 -8.44
C LEU A 434 -4.19 -38.13 -7.83
N ALA A 435 -5.43 -37.69 -7.62
CA ALA A 435 -5.71 -36.38 -6.98
C ALA A 435 -5.13 -36.32 -5.56
N ILE A 436 -5.33 -37.36 -4.75
CA ILE A 436 -4.78 -37.46 -3.39
C ILE A 436 -3.25 -37.41 -3.42
N LYS A 437 -2.62 -38.16 -4.32
CA LYS A 437 -1.16 -38.17 -4.47
C LYS A 437 -0.61 -36.83 -4.91
N PHE A 438 -1.24 -36.18 -5.88
CA PHE A 438 -0.84 -34.84 -6.33
C PHE A 438 -1.02 -33.81 -5.23
N GLU A 439 -2.08 -33.89 -4.43
CA GLU A 439 -2.27 -32.99 -3.29
C GLU A 439 -1.12 -33.12 -2.27
N GLU A 440 -0.73 -34.34 -1.92
CA GLU A 440 0.40 -34.58 -1.01
C GLU A 440 1.72 -34.07 -1.58
N ASP A 441 1.99 -34.29 -2.86
CA ASP A 441 3.21 -33.87 -3.53
C ASP A 441 3.27 -32.32 -3.67
N LEU A 442 2.15 -31.69 -4.00
CA LEU A 442 2.05 -30.21 -4.00
C LEU A 442 2.27 -29.64 -2.60
N ARG A 443 1.70 -30.25 -1.55
CA ARG A 443 1.93 -29.84 -0.16
C ARG A 443 3.41 -29.91 0.21
N LYS A 444 4.12 -30.97 -0.19
CA LYS A 444 5.57 -31.14 0.04
C LYS A 444 6.37 -30.08 -0.72
N GLN A 445 6.07 -29.86 -2.00
CA GLN A 445 6.74 -28.86 -2.83
C GLN A 445 6.51 -27.45 -2.32
N ILE A 446 5.28 -27.09 -1.90
CA ILE A 446 4.98 -25.77 -1.32
C ILE A 446 5.75 -25.55 0.00
N LYS A 447 5.87 -26.60 0.84
CA LYS A 447 6.72 -26.54 2.04
C LYS A 447 8.18 -26.30 1.67
N GLY A 448 8.69 -27.05 0.69
CA GLY A 448 10.06 -26.90 0.16
C GLY A 448 10.30 -25.52 -0.45
N PHE A 449 9.39 -25.04 -1.29
CA PHE A 449 9.49 -23.72 -1.93
C PHE A 449 9.49 -22.57 -0.89
N ARG A 450 8.67 -22.67 0.14
CA ARG A 450 8.69 -21.70 1.26
C ARG A 450 9.98 -21.79 2.08
N TRP A 451 10.57 -22.94 2.18
CA TRP A 451 11.84 -23.15 2.88
C TRP A 451 13.02 -22.54 2.09
N HIS A 452 13.10 -22.81 0.78
CA HIS A 452 14.16 -22.28 -0.09
C HIS A 452 13.95 -20.80 -0.49
N GLY A 453 12.71 -20.37 -0.65
CA GLY A 453 12.36 -18.98 -0.95
C GLY A 453 12.61 -18.00 0.20
N ARG A 454 12.76 -18.50 1.44
CA ARG A 454 13.13 -17.67 2.61
C ARG A 454 14.61 -17.33 2.69
N SER A 455 15.48 -17.97 1.89
CA SER A 455 16.91 -17.66 1.87
C SER A 455 17.26 -16.37 1.12
N GLN A 456 16.32 -15.75 0.38
CA GLN A 456 16.48 -14.42 -0.17
C GLN A 456 15.76 -13.38 0.70
N LYS A 457 16.53 -12.69 1.55
CA LYS A 457 16.31 -11.39 2.19
C LYS A 457 14.88 -10.81 2.05
N PHE A 458 13.91 -11.36 2.79
CA PHE A 458 12.71 -10.64 3.17
C PHE A 458 12.42 -10.96 4.64
N GLU A 459 12.86 -10.08 5.54
CA GLU A 459 12.28 -10.03 6.87
C GLU A 459 10.79 -9.72 6.66
N LEU A 460 9.91 -10.59 7.18
CA LEU A 460 8.46 -10.37 7.13
C LEU A 460 8.17 -9.01 7.77
N PRO A 461 7.31 -8.16 7.19
CA PRO A 461 6.95 -6.86 7.76
C PRO A 461 6.55 -6.94 9.24
N ASN A 462 5.95 -8.06 9.67
CA ASN A 462 5.58 -8.31 11.07
C ASN A 462 6.79 -8.57 11.98
N GLU A 463 7.88 -9.20 11.50
CA GLU A 463 9.08 -9.44 12.32
C GLU A 463 9.87 -8.14 12.52
N VAL A 464 9.96 -7.29 11.50
CA VAL A 464 10.63 -5.98 11.60
C VAL A 464 9.86 -5.09 12.57
N ASN A 465 8.53 -4.99 12.43
CA ASN A 465 7.70 -4.19 13.32
C ASN A 465 7.73 -4.70 14.77
N GLN A 466 7.72 -6.03 14.97
CA GLN A 466 7.79 -6.63 16.30
C GLN A 466 9.15 -6.39 16.95
N ARG A 467 10.23 -6.48 16.19
CA ARG A 467 11.59 -6.22 16.66
C ARG A 467 11.78 -4.74 17.02
N GLU A 468 11.36 -3.85 16.13
CA GLU A 468 11.36 -2.40 16.37
C GLU A 468 10.61 -2.05 17.67
N LYS A 469 9.44 -2.65 17.88
CA LYS A 469 8.66 -2.48 19.10
C LYS A 469 9.41 -2.96 20.35
N ASN A 470 10.00 -4.16 20.31
CA ASN A 470 10.70 -4.73 21.46
C ASN A 470 11.96 -3.92 21.83
N GLU A 471 12.73 -3.49 20.83
CA GLU A 471 13.90 -2.63 21.03
C GLU A 471 13.48 -1.26 21.61
N SER A 472 12.39 -0.66 21.09
CA SER A 472 11.83 0.59 21.63
C SER A 472 11.42 0.45 23.09
N GLU A 473 10.75 -0.64 23.47
CA GLU A 473 10.29 -0.88 24.83
C GLU A 473 11.47 -1.06 25.80
N ILE A 474 12.56 -1.73 25.40
CA ILE A 474 13.76 -1.87 26.22
C ILE A 474 14.40 -0.50 26.49
N ILE A 475 14.56 0.32 25.44
CA ILE A 475 15.07 1.69 25.58
C ILE A 475 14.15 2.52 26.47
N PHE A 476 12.84 2.39 26.28
CA PHE A 476 11.85 3.08 27.11
C PHE A 476 11.98 2.72 28.59
N TYR A 477 12.08 1.42 28.95
CA TYR A 477 12.29 1.00 30.34
C TYR A 477 13.62 1.49 30.90
N TYR A 478 14.66 1.56 30.08
CA TYR A 478 15.95 2.10 30.49
C TYR A 478 15.87 3.58 30.84
N LEU A 479 15.12 4.37 30.08
CA LEU A 479 14.93 5.81 30.29
C LEU A 479 14.01 6.11 31.48
N TYR A 480 12.89 5.38 31.61
CA TYR A 480 11.82 5.69 32.55
C TYR A 480 11.83 4.84 33.83
N SER A 481 12.69 3.83 33.94
CA SER A 481 12.85 2.99 35.12
C SER A 481 14.31 2.96 35.56
N PRO A 482 14.83 4.04 36.18
CA PRO A 482 16.25 4.16 36.55
C PRO A 482 16.79 2.98 37.36
N HIS A 483 15.98 2.44 38.26
CA HIS A 483 16.33 1.29 39.11
C HIS A 483 16.56 -0.01 38.30
N LEU A 484 16.10 -0.10 37.06
CA LEU A 484 16.32 -1.24 36.19
C LEU A 484 17.54 -1.08 35.25
N ARG A 485 18.19 0.08 35.19
CA ARG A 485 19.30 0.36 34.25
C ARG A 485 20.44 -0.66 34.39
N ILE A 486 20.88 -0.92 35.60
CA ILE A 486 21.94 -1.90 35.84
C ILE A 486 21.48 -3.29 35.44
N PHE A 487 20.29 -3.68 35.83
CA PHE A 487 19.71 -4.97 35.46
C PHE A 487 19.63 -5.15 33.94
N ILE A 488 19.18 -4.12 33.19
CA ILE A 488 19.09 -4.15 31.72
C ILE A 488 20.47 -4.34 31.11
N ARG A 489 21.49 -3.62 31.60
CA ARG A 489 22.89 -3.76 31.14
C ARG A 489 23.42 -5.18 31.37
N ASP A 490 23.20 -5.73 32.57
CA ASP A 490 23.62 -7.07 32.94
C ASP A 490 22.97 -8.14 32.08
N GLU A 491 21.67 -8.03 31.83
CA GLU A 491 20.94 -8.96 30.97
C GLU A 491 21.36 -8.89 29.51
N LEU A 492 21.63 -7.68 28.99
CA LEU A 492 22.14 -7.52 27.60
C LEU A 492 23.51 -8.17 27.45
N ILE A 493 24.41 -8.00 28.42
CA ILE A 493 25.75 -8.62 28.44
C ILE A 493 25.62 -10.14 28.56
N SER A 494 24.84 -10.66 29.51
CA SER A 494 24.70 -12.10 29.76
C SER A 494 24.13 -12.86 28.56
N ARG A 495 23.27 -12.20 27.76
CA ARG A 495 22.66 -12.72 26.54
C ARG A 495 23.50 -12.41 25.29
N GLU A 496 24.67 -11.80 25.45
CA GLU A 496 25.55 -11.36 24.38
C GLU A 496 24.84 -10.48 23.33
N ILE A 497 23.93 -9.63 23.74
CA ILE A 497 23.25 -8.65 22.89
C ILE A 497 24.08 -7.37 22.89
N GLU A 498 25.00 -7.26 21.92
CA GLU A 498 25.97 -6.15 21.86
C GLU A 498 25.35 -4.84 21.40
N CYS A 499 24.39 -4.89 20.48
CA CYS A 499 23.74 -3.70 19.94
C CYS A 499 22.33 -3.99 19.44
N PHE A 500 21.53 -2.93 19.35
CA PHE A 500 20.23 -2.97 18.68
C PHE A 500 20.40 -3.04 17.16
N SER A 501 19.46 -3.64 16.45
CA SER A 501 19.54 -3.86 15.03
C SER A 501 18.87 -2.75 14.20
N VAL A 502 17.94 -2.03 14.80
CA VAL A 502 17.27 -0.87 14.18
C VAL A 502 18.22 0.34 14.29
N ASN A 503 18.56 0.93 13.16
CA ASN A 503 19.63 1.94 13.07
C ASN A 503 19.45 3.11 14.05
N TYR A 504 18.24 3.67 14.14
CA TYR A 504 18.00 4.80 15.06
C TYR A 504 18.00 4.36 16.53
N HIS A 505 17.60 3.12 16.87
CA HIS A 505 17.73 2.57 18.23
C HIS A 505 19.19 2.38 18.62
N LYS A 506 20.02 1.92 17.68
CA LYS A 506 21.47 1.82 17.88
C LYS A 506 22.07 3.18 18.21
N ILE A 507 21.77 4.20 17.44
CA ILE A 507 22.28 5.56 17.68
C ILE A 507 21.79 6.12 19.02
N ILE A 508 20.54 5.88 19.39
CA ILE A 508 20.01 6.28 20.70
C ILE A 508 20.77 5.55 21.82
N TRP A 509 20.98 4.25 21.69
CA TRP A 509 21.68 3.44 22.70
C TRP A 509 23.16 3.81 22.84
N ASP A 510 23.85 4.06 21.73
CA ASP A 510 25.24 4.54 21.70
C ASP A 510 25.34 5.94 22.36
N SER A 511 24.33 6.80 22.12
CA SER A 511 24.22 8.12 22.78
C SER A 511 24.01 8.00 24.31
N ILE A 512 23.19 7.03 24.74
CA ILE A 512 23.00 6.70 26.17
C ILE A 512 24.34 6.30 26.78
N SER A 513 25.06 5.36 26.15
CA SER A 513 26.34 4.87 26.64
C SER A 513 27.38 6.00 26.71
N LYS A 514 27.44 6.86 25.71
CA LYS A 514 28.35 8.01 25.67
C LYS A 514 28.04 9.04 26.76
N VAL A 515 26.78 9.33 27.01
CA VAL A 515 26.37 10.23 28.12
C VAL A 515 26.75 9.63 29.50
N GLU A 516 26.58 8.34 29.68
CA GLU A 516 26.94 7.65 30.91
C GLU A 516 28.47 7.63 31.12
N GLU A 517 29.23 7.36 30.07
CA GLU A 517 30.69 7.41 30.10
C GLU A 517 31.23 8.81 30.41
N LEU A 518 30.64 9.85 29.83
CA LEU A 518 31.01 11.24 30.09
C LEU A 518 30.77 11.66 31.55
N ASN A 519 29.72 11.12 32.19
CA ASN A 519 29.35 11.48 33.57
C ASN A 519 30.08 10.63 34.63
N PHE A 520 30.39 9.36 34.33
CA PHE A 520 30.91 8.41 35.31
C PHE A 520 32.28 7.80 34.96
N GLY A 521 32.80 8.11 33.75
CA GLY A 521 34.08 7.63 33.25
C GLY A 521 34.03 6.21 32.68
N GLU A 522 35.15 5.75 32.12
CA GLU A 522 35.26 4.40 31.56
C GLU A 522 35.05 3.33 32.65
N ASN A 523 34.47 2.20 32.29
CA ASN A 523 34.09 1.09 33.17
C ASN A 523 33.15 1.50 34.32
N TYR A 524 32.29 2.49 34.06
CA TYR A 524 31.36 3.03 35.07
C TYR A 524 30.43 1.98 35.69
N LEU A 525 30.05 0.93 34.99
CA LEU A 525 29.16 -0.11 35.50
C LEU A 525 29.75 -0.82 36.71
N GLU A 526 31.04 -1.13 36.71
CA GLU A 526 31.71 -1.73 37.91
C GLU A 526 31.77 -0.75 39.08
N LYS A 527 32.08 0.51 38.78
CA LYS A 527 32.15 1.58 39.79
C LYS A 527 30.77 1.83 40.42
N VAL A 528 29.70 1.86 39.63
CA VAL A 528 28.33 2.07 40.11
C VAL A 528 27.84 0.88 40.92
N ARG A 529 28.19 -0.37 40.59
CA ARG A 529 27.81 -1.55 41.38
C ARG A 529 28.38 -1.53 42.77
N ASN A 530 29.58 -1.00 42.98
CA ASN A 530 30.37 -1.14 44.18
C ASN A 530 30.46 0.14 45.07
N SER A 531 29.75 1.23 44.68
CA SER A 531 29.91 2.52 45.38
C SER A 531 28.62 3.30 45.64
N LYS A 532 28.76 4.42 46.39
CA LYS A 532 27.73 5.43 46.65
C LYS A 532 27.21 6.15 45.37
N LEU A 533 27.89 5.96 44.22
CA LEU A 533 27.50 6.51 42.92
C LEU A 533 26.19 5.92 42.36
N LYS A 534 25.61 4.95 43.03
CA LYS A 534 24.34 4.33 42.63
C LYS A 534 23.16 5.32 42.62
N SER A 535 23.10 6.22 43.58
CA SER A 535 22.08 7.28 43.64
C SER A 535 22.22 8.24 42.45
N ASP A 536 23.44 8.72 42.21
CA ASP A 536 23.71 9.69 41.15
C ASP A 536 23.44 9.11 39.75
N PHE A 537 23.72 7.81 39.55
CA PHE A 537 23.40 7.08 38.32
C PHE A 537 21.90 6.94 38.08
N PHE A 538 21.10 6.73 39.15
CA PHE A 538 19.66 6.65 39.03
C PHE A 538 19.01 8.02 38.88
N ASP A 539 19.56 9.07 39.44
CA ASP A 539 19.05 10.44 39.39
C ASP A 539 19.43 11.16 38.07
N LEU A 540 20.31 10.56 37.26
CA LEU A 540 20.72 11.13 35.97
C LEU A 540 19.54 11.25 35.00
N ASN A 541 19.24 12.48 34.57
CA ASN A 541 18.20 12.73 33.57
C ASN A 541 18.72 12.46 32.17
N LEU A 542 18.80 11.16 31.83
CA LEU A 542 19.28 10.70 30.53
C LEU A 542 18.49 11.27 29.36
N LEU A 543 17.19 11.40 29.49
CA LEU A 543 16.34 11.83 28.36
C LEU A 543 16.72 13.23 27.88
N LYS A 544 16.96 14.17 28.80
CA LYS A 544 17.39 15.52 28.45
C LYS A 544 18.78 15.52 27.82
N LEU A 545 19.76 14.85 28.43
CA LEU A 545 21.15 14.83 27.96
C LEU A 545 21.27 14.17 26.58
N ILE A 546 20.51 13.11 26.33
CA ILE A 546 20.49 12.43 25.03
C ILE A 546 19.83 13.32 23.97
N THR A 547 18.76 14.03 24.32
CA THR A 547 18.09 14.95 23.40
C THR A 547 19.04 16.06 22.96
N ASP A 548 19.80 16.64 23.90
CA ASP A 548 20.79 17.66 23.60
C ASP A 548 21.94 17.11 22.73
N LEU A 549 22.44 15.92 23.02
CA LEU A 549 23.49 15.27 22.26
C LEU A 549 23.05 14.91 20.84
N ILE A 550 21.86 14.28 20.69
CA ILE A 550 21.33 13.86 19.39
C ILE A 550 20.95 15.06 18.54
N SER A 551 20.44 16.15 19.14
CA SER A 551 20.10 17.37 18.40
C SER A 551 21.32 17.99 17.70
N THR A 552 22.50 17.83 18.28
CA THR A 552 23.77 18.34 17.71
C THR A 552 24.44 17.36 16.74
N SER A 553 24.39 16.05 17.03
CA SER A 553 25.13 15.03 16.27
C SER A 553 24.31 14.33 15.18
N HIS A 554 23.00 14.12 15.42
CA HIS A 554 22.10 13.36 14.53
C HIS A 554 20.71 13.99 14.43
N PRO A 555 20.58 15.20 13.87
CA PRO A 555 19.30 15.92 13.82
C PRO A 555 18.17 15.18 13.08
N GLU A 556 18.51 14.27 12.17
CA GLU A 556 17.56 13.44 11.43
C GLU A 556 16.77 12.46 12.31
N ILE A 557 17.27 12.14 13.50
CA ILE A 557 16.64 11.15 14.43
C ILE A 557 15.72 11.82 15.45
N ILE A 558 15.72 13.15 15.56
CA ILE A 558 14.91 13.88 16.55
C ILE A 558 13.41 13.51 16.43
N SER A 559 12.91 13.31 15.21
CA SER A 559 11.51 12.91 15.00
C SER A 559 11.18 11.54 15.60
N LYS A 560 12.17 10.61 15.64
CA LYS A 560 12.03 9.28 16.25
C LYS A 560 12.18 9.35 17.78
N LEU A 561 13.00 10.27 18.28
CA LEU A 561 13.17 10.50 19.70
C LEU A 561 11.88 11.03 20.35
N SER A 562 11.00 11.69 19.59
CA SER A 562 9.70 12.20 20.06
C SER A 562 8.82 11.11 20.70
N PHE A 563 8.94 9.85 20.25
CA PHE A 563 8.25 8.70 20.84
C PHE A 563 8.65 8.48 22.32
N PHE A 564 9.91 8.72 22.64
CA PHE A 564 10.41 8.58 24.01
C PHE A 564 10.19 9.84 24.87
N ILE A 565 10.13 11.02 24.26
CA ILE A 565 9.89 12.29 24.96
C ILE A 565 8.43 12.42 25.40
N ASN A 566 7.49 11.98 24.56
CA ASN A 566 6.05 12.05 24.81
C ASN A 566 5.42 10.65 24.70
N PRO A 567 5.66 9.74 25.66
CA PRO A 567 5.10 8.41 25.66
C PRO A 567 3.57 8.48 25.81
N ASN A 568 2.85 7.58 25.12
CA ASN A 568 1.41 7.46 25.27
C ASN A 568 1.04 6.83 26.64
N GLU A 569 -0.21 7.02 27.08
CA GLU A 569 -0.70 6.50 28.37
C GLU A 569 -0.56 4.97 28.48
N ILE A 570 -0.76 4.25 27.36
CA ILE A 570 -0.65 2.78 27.31
C ILE A 570 0.79 2.36 27.65
N LEU A 571 1.80 3.05 27.11
CA LEU A 571 3.20 2.74 27.38
C LEU A 571 3.57 3.04 28.85
N LEU A 572 3.02 4.10 29.40
CA LEU A 572 3.22 4.45 30.80
C LEU A 572 2.61 3.40 31.76
N THR A 573 1.47 2.80 31.41
CA THR A 573 0.88 1.72 32.25
C THR A 573 1.75 0.46 32.28
N THR A 574 2.59 0.24 31.28
CA THR A 574 3.52 -0.92 31.27
C THR A 574 4.64 -0.81 32.30
N LEU A 575 4.91 0.38 32.83
CA LEU A 575 5.95 0.59 33.86
C LEU A 575 5.67 -0.17 35.18
N SER A 576 4.41 -0.40 35.53
CA SER A 576 4.03 -1.20 36.70
C SER A 576 4.55 -2.64 36.61
N ASN A 577 4.72 -3.19 35.42
CA ASN A 577 5.23 -4.55 35.15
C ASN A 577 6.54 -4.53 34.37
N ALA A 578 7.33 -3.44 34.46
CA ALA A 578 8.49 -3.19 33.61
C ALA A 578 9.48 -4.37 33.56
N LYS A 579 9.85 -4.92 34.74
CA LYS A 579 10.82 -6.02 34.84
C LYS A 579 10.36 -7.28 34.12
N ARG A 580 9.07 -7.62 34.19
CA ARG A 580 8.49 -8.79 33.55
C ARG A 580 8.42 -8.62 32.00
N ASN A 581 7.95 -7.47 31.57
CA ASN A 581 7.85 -7.13 30.15
C ASN A 581 9.25 -7.05 29.52
N LEU A 582 10.21 -6.50 30.23
CA LEU A 582 11.61 -6.43 29.83
C LEU A 582 12.22 -7.81 29.59
N LEU A 583 12.03 -8.77 30.50
CA LEU A 583 12.51 -10.15 30.32
C LEU A 583 11.89 -10.81 29.09
N GLY A 584 10.61 -10.55 28.83
CA GLY A 584 9.95 -11.02 27.60
C GLY A 584 10.58 -10.44 26.32
N ASN A 585 10.85 -9.14 26.31
CA ASN A 585 11.47 -8.45 25.17
C ASN A 585 12.92 -8.90 24.94
N LEU A 586 13.70 -9.09 25.99
CA LEU A 586 15.08 -9.60 25.91
C LEU A 586 15.11 -11.03 25.38
N SER A 587 14.21 -11.91 25.84
CA SER A 587 14.10 -13.28 25.31
C SER A 587 13.72 -13.30 23.83
N LEU A 588 12.94 -12.31 23.35
CA LEU A 588 12.65 -12.17 21.92
C LEU A 588 13.87 -11.73 21.10
N LEU A 589 14.66 -10.78 21.60
CA LEU A 589 15.90 -10.37 20.92
C LEU A 589 16.91 -11.53 20.84
N GLU A 590 17.07 -12.29 21.91
CA GLU A 590 17.91 -13.47 21.97
C GLU A 590 17.45 -14.55 20.99
N ARG A 591 16.14 -14.79 20.92
CA ARG A 591 15.53 -15.69 19.93
C ARG A 591 15.83 -15.27 18.48
N TYR A 592 15.78 -13.97 18.17
CA TYR A 592 16.16 -13.48 16.85
C TYR A 592 17.64 -13.72 16.54
N LYS A 593 18.52 -13.58 17.55
CA LYS A 593 19.96 -13.89 17.42
C LYS A 593 20.17 -15.39 17.11
N SER A 594 19.52 -16.28 17.85
CA SER A 594 19.59 -17.72 17.62
C SER A 594 19.01 -18.14 16.27
N LEU A 595 17.92 -17.50 15.80
CA LEU A 595 17.39 -17.73 14.45
C LEU A 595 18.38 -17.28 13.35
N LYS A 596 19.13 -16.21 13.57
CA LYS A 596 20.17 -15.75 12.65
C LYS A 596 21.34 -16.74 12.62
N ARG A 597 21.78 -17.26 13.78
CA ARG A 597 22.79 -18.32 13.86
C ARG A 597 22.34 -19.61 13.14
N CYS A 598 21.10 -20.05 13.32
CA CYS A 598 20.54 -21.18 12.58
C CYS A 598 20.62 -21.00 11.07
N ARG A 599 20.28 -19.80 10.57
CA ARG A 599 20.40 -19.47 9.12
C ARG A 599 21.82 -19.54 8.64
N HIS A 600 22.76 -18.94 9.37
CA HIS A 600 24.18 -18.96 9.03
C HIS A 600 24.74 -20.39 8.98
N LEU A 601 24.37 -21.26 9.93
CA LEU A 601 24.79 -22.66 9.94
C LEU A 601 24.31 -23.41 8.70
N ILE A 602 23.06 -23.18 8.26
CA ILE A 602 22.51 -23.78 7.04
C ILE A 602 23.25 -23.25 5.78
N GLU A 603 23.47 -21.95 5.70
CA GLU A 603 24.17 -21.32 4.57
C GLU A 603 25.61 -21.80 4.48
N SER A 604 26.35 -21.86 5.59
CA SER A 604 27.74 -22.33 5.66
C SER A 604 27.83 -23.78 5.24
N TRP A 605 26.94 -24.64 5.73
CA TRP A 605 26.91 -26.04 5.33
C TRP A 605 26.59 -26.24 3.84
N SER A 606 25.62 -25.47 3.32
CA SER A 606 25.27 -25.54 1.89
C SER A 606 26.43 -25.12 0.99
N SER A 607 27.15 -24.07 1.37
CA SER A 607 28.33 -23.58 0.63
C SER A 607 29.47 -24.61 0.66
N GLN A 608 29.74 -25.21 1.83
CA GLN A 608 30.77 -26.22 1.96
C GLN A 608 30.46 -27.46 1.13
N ARG A 609 29.21 -27.91 1.14
CA ARG A 609 28.76 -29.04 0.31
C ARG A 609 28.92 -28.77 -1.19
N LEU A 610 28.59 -27.56 -1.65
CA LEU A 610 28.78 -27.17 -3.06
C LEU A 610 30.23 -27.16 -3.44
N ASN A 611 31.13 -26.55 -2.63
CA ASN A 611 32.56 -26.53 -2.89
C ASN A 611 33.18 -27.94 -2.95
N THR A 612 32.74 -28.85 -2.05
CA THR A 612 33.20 -30.25 -2.08
C THR A 612 32.74 -30.97 -3.34
N LEU A 613 31.49 -30.77 -3.78
CA LEU A 613 30.98 -31.34 -5.03
C LEU A 613 31.73 -30.79 -6.26
N GLU A 614 32.01 -29.48 -6.30
CA GLU A 614 32.78 -28.85 -7.36
C GLU A 614 34.21 -29.43 -7.42
N ASN A 615 34.86 -29.64 -6.27
CA ASN A 615 36.17 -30.27 -6.18
C ASN A 615 36.13 -31.73 -6.66
N CYS A 616 35.10 -32.51 -6.27
CA CYS A 616 34.93 -33.88 -6.77
C CYS A 616 34.70 -33.92 -8.29
N ILE A 617 33.94 -32.97 -8.84
CA ILE A 617 33.71 -32.86 -10.29
C ILE A 617 34.99 -32.50 -11.00
N SER A 618 35.83 -31.56 -10.48
CA SER A 618 37.12 -31.20 -11.08
C SER A 618 38.07 -32.40 -11.10
N ILE A 619 38.16 -33.18 -10.02
CA ILE A 619 38.97 -34.42 -9.95
C ILE A 619 38.47 -35.44 -10.99
N LEU A 620 37.14 -35.54 -11.21
CA LEU A 620 36.57 -36.45 -12.23
C LEU A 620 36.79 -35.97 -13.67
N ILE A 621 36.84 -34.64 -13.90
CA ILE A 621 37.11 -34.06 -15.24
C ILE A 621 38.58 -34.25 -15.61
N ASP A 622 39.48 -34.02 -14.67
CA ASP A 622 40.93 -34.21 -14.88
C ASP A 622 41.31 -35.69 -15.15
N ARG A 623 40.43 -36.61 -14.77
CA ARG A 623 40.53 -38.05 -14.98
C ARG A 623 40.47 -38.50 -16.46
N ASN A 624 39.89 -37.70 -17.35
CA ASN A 624 39.84 -38.04 -18.77
C ASN A 624 41.24 -38.00 -19.42
N SER A 625 42.30 -37.69 -18.65
CA SER A 625 43.69 -37.59 -19.09
C SER A 625 44.68 -38.60 -18.44
N SER A 626 44.33 -39.32 -17.34
CA SER A 626 45.22 -40.36 -16.77
C SER A 626 44.54 -41.34 -15.83
N GLN A 627 44.71 -42.66 -16.06
CA GLN A 627 44.23 -43.74 -15.20
C GLN A 627 45.13 -43.88 -13.97
N THR A 628 44.66 -43.49 -12.77
CA THR A 628 45.30 -43.88 -11.51
C THR A 628 44.24 -44.16 -10.42
N SER A 629 44.49 -45.20 -9.59
CA SER A 629 43.63 -45.68 -8.49
C SER A 629 43.52 -44.65 -7.34
N ASP A 630 44.41 -43.69 -7.25
CA ASP A 630 44.53 -42.75 -6.13
C ASP A 630 43.42 -41.70 -6.05
N SER A 631 42.82 -41.38 -7.16
CA SER A 631 41.73 -40.34 -7.21
C SER A 631 40.38 -40.81 -6.64
N LEU A 632 40.15 -42.13 -6.54
CA LEU A 632 38.94 -42.66 -5.89
C LEU A 632 39.03 -42.61 -4.36
N THR A 633 40.25 -42.83 -3.82
CA THR A 633 40.51 -42.69 -2.38
C THR A 633 40.42 -41.25 -1.94
N GLU A 634 40.87 -40.29 -2.78
CA GLU A 634 40.79 -38.89 -2.53
C GLU A 634 39.36 -38.35 -2.50
N ILE A 635 38.49 -38.85 -3.41
CA ILE A 635 37.04 -38.54 -3.40
C ILE A 635 36.34 -39.17 -2.18
N ASP A 636 36.66 -40.38 -1.82
CA ASP A 636 36.11 -41.08 -0.63
C ASP A 636 36.52 -40.34 0.67
N ASP A 637 37.73 -39.83 0.76
CA ASP A 637 38.19 -39.07 1.91
C ASP A 637 37.48 -37.66 1.98
N LEU A 638 37.31 -37.00 0.86
CA LEU A 638 36.51 -35.76 0.81
C LEU A 638 35.02 -35.97 1.25
N PHE A 639 34.44 -37.13 0.89
CA PHE A 639 33.08 -37.47 1.38
C PHE A 639 33.04 -37.83 2.86
N LYS A 640 34.08 -38.48 3.41
CA LYS A 640 34.20 -38.76 4.85
C LYS A 640 34.30 -37.48 5.65
N ASP A 641 35.11 -36.53 5.20
CA ASP A 641 35.29 -35.22 5.82
C ASP A 641 33.96 -34.41 5.75
N LEU A 642 33.27 -34.41 4.60
CA LEU A 642 31.98 -33.78 4.45
C LEU A 642 30.92 -34.34 5.41
N ASN A 643 30.90 -35.66 5.60
CA ASN A 643 29.99 -36.33 6.54
C ASN A 643 30.29 -36.00 8.00
N SER A 644 31.59 -35.86 8.36
CA SER A 644 32.01 -35.42 9.70
C SER A 644 31.57 -34.01 9.99
N ASP A 645 31.78 -33.11 9.03
CA ASP A 645 31.38 -31.70 9.14
C ASP A 645 29.85 -31.55 9.12
N ALA A 646 29.13 -32.33 8.31
CA ALA A 646 27.68 -32.38 8.31
C ALA A 646 27.12 -32.69 9.71
N LEU A 647 27.73 -33.65 10.41
CA LEU A 647 27.31 -34.02 11.77
C LEU A 647 27.55 -32.88 12.78
N LYS A 648 28.68 -32.16 12.64
CA LYS A 648 28.99 -30.97 13.47
C LYS A 648 27.94 -29.85 13.25
N PHE A 649 27.65 -29.51 12.00
CA PHE A 649 26.66 -28.49 11.68
C PHE A 649 25.26 -28.89 12.15
N GLN A 650 24.88 -30.17 12.00
CA GLN A 650 23.61 -30.71 12.45
C GLN A 650 23.47 -30.61 13.97
N ASN A 651 24.52 -30.95 14.72
CA ASN A 651 24.51 -30.87 16.18
C ASN A 651 24.39 -29.40 16.66
N LEU A 652 25.16 -28.47 16.07
CA LEU A 652 25.09 -27.06 16.40
C LEU A 652 23.71 -26.47 16.07
N TYR A 653 23.15 -26.82 14.92
CA TYR A 653 21.79 -26.41 14.55
C TYR A 653 20.73 -26.95 15.53
N TYR A 654 20.87 -28.20 15.97
CA TYR A 654 19.96 -28.81 16.94
C TYR A 654 20.03 -28.13 18.30
N LEU A 655 21.22 -27.78 18.78
CA LEU A 655 21.42 -27.03 20.02
C LEU A 655 20.76 -25.65 19.96
N GLU A 656 20.96 -24.89 18.87
CA GLU A 656 20.30 -23.61 18.68
C GLU A 656 18.77 -23.74 18.60
N ARG A 657 18.24 -24.81 18.01
CA ARG A 657 16.79 -25.07 17.99
C ARG A 657 16.23 -25.42 19.36
N GLN A 658 16.95 -26.15 20.19
CA GLN A 658 16.58 -26.41 21.58
C GLN A 658 16.58 -25.11 22.40
N HIS A 659 17.58 -24.27 22.20
CA HIS A 659 17.65 -22.96 22.85
C HIS A 659 16.45 -22.08 22.49
N ILE A 660 16.09 -21.97 21.19
CA ILE A 660 14.89 -21.26 20.74
C ILE A 660 13.64 -21.80 21.42
N PHE A 661 13.49 -23.12 21.53
CA PHE A 661 12.36 -23.75 22.18
C PHE A 661 12.29 -23.38 23.69
N SER A 662 13.44 -23.33 24.37
CA SER A 662 13.50 -22.93 25.78
C SER A 662 13.08 -21.46 25.98
N LEU A 663 13.48 -20.56 25.08
CA LEU A 663 13.09 -19.14 25.08
C LEU A 663 11.57 -18.98 24.84
N ASP A 664 11.00 -19.73 23.90
CA ASP A 664 9.56 -19.72 23.65
C ASP A 664 8.77 -20.26 24.85
N LYS A 665 9.29 -21.28 25.57
CA LYS A 665 8.70 -21.81 26.78
C LYS A 665 8.74 -20.81 27.95
N GLN A 666 9.84 -20.08 28.11
CA GLN A 666 9.95 -19.00 29.11
C GLN A 666 8.92 -17.89 28.85
N ARG A 667 8.66 -17.54 27.60
CA ARG A 667 7.60 -16.59 27.24
C ARG A 667 6.22 -17.10 27.60
N CYS A 668 5.88 -18.33 27.25
CA CYS A 668 4.56 -18.93 27.54
C CYS A 668 4.35 -19.07 29.05
N GLY A 669 5.37 -19.47 29.84
CA GLY A 669 5.30 -19.53 31.29
C GLY A 669 5.04 -18.18 31.96
N ASN A 670 5.53 -17.09 31.35
CA ASN A 670 5.23 -15.72 31.80
C ASN A 670 3.81 -15.25 31.48
N TYR A 671 3.11 -15.88 30.52
CA TYR A 671 1.69 -15.61 30.20
C TYR A 671 0.72 -16.47 31.05
N ALA A 672 1.11 -17.68 31.46
CA ALA A 672 0.25 -18.63 32.20
C ALA A 672 0.02 -18.26 33.66
N LEU A 673 0.75 -17.31 34.24
CA LEU A 673 0.60 -16.83 35.63
C LEU A 673 -0.37 -15.63 35.77
N ASN A 674 -1.13 -15.29 34.70
CA ASN A 674 -2.07 -14.18 34.66
C ASN A 674 -3.52 -14.57 34.34
N ASN A 675 -3.88 -15.87 34.37
CA ASN A 675 -5.26 -16.35 34.31
C ASN A 675 -5.66 -16.99 35.66
#